data_14496070ba66f5f18ed9c73848757825
#
_entry.id   14496070ba66f5f18ed9c73848757825
#
_cell.length_a   1.000
_cell.length_b   1.000
_cell.length_c   1.000
_cell.angle_alpha   90.00
_cell.angle_beta   90.00
_cell.angle_gamma   90.00
#
_symmetry.space_group_name_H-M   'P 1'
#
loop_
_entity.id
_entity.type
_entity.pdbx_description
1 polymer ?
#
loop_
_entity_poly.entity_id
_entity_poly.type
_entity_poly.pdbx_seq_one_letter_code
_entity_poly.pdbx_strand_id
1 'polypeptide(L)'
;MKISLSWLSRYIDLTDLTLAQITDALPMLGLEVEDVTTAGLQPLKNVVIGKILSYEKHPKADKLSVCRVDTGAPTGPHQIVCGAKNFVANDIVPVALPGAILPGNFEIKISKLRDIESQGMMCSARELGLGQNHEGLLILTSRKLPLGTSINDHFPAPDTVLDLSITANRSDCLGHIGVARDLAAWFQRPLRLPDLPPPPPSAPAPSADAADLLTTVTTTIDTCPYYTATAIRNVRVAPSPDWLARDLEAVGLRPINNIVDITNWVMLETGQPLHAFDAANIGGHQINIRPAAPGEKITLLDQGRIVELDTTDCVIADAAKAMAIGGIMGGENSGVTPATTNIVLEAAWFRPGPIRKTSRRLALPTDSAQRYTRDADPAAVLLAARRATALILEHAGGTLVGPRVIVGAPPRTDRTIELTANYVRARCGFEIDANTIANTYRRLGFTVDEVAQTSRPQSGAGVPPALPPHLPPTGATAPHFDVGCSMLDVGRSGRSPVPPPPPPSTTWRVTVPSYRSDIDRPIDLVEEFVRIHGTTTIPSAPIPAPAPGDIENDDPLATYTRRATAHLTGQGFAECVHYTLCDGRDIAAHYGQPTADALALANPLTSELGHIRPSLIPGLLDALALNLAAHNAPRRLFEIGRVFRPAPDGALRELTAISFVILAEPTIRTWLKRDPADFYHAKKIALDLATLANVQGPRLQFHLITDAPATTAKSSPPPPPPARCALATQPLRADHGPRPPSRTHLRPHRRQDRPRPRHQKPHHYCRRTPPHPPSLCHRRQTRPLPTLQRISPHHPRPRPHRRCCDTGGRNR
;
A
#
# COMPACT_ATOMS: atom_id res chain seq x y z
N MET A 1 -5.93 1.68 -5.68
CA MET A 1 -6.75 2.68 -6.44
C MET A 1 -7.33 2.00 -7.65
N LYS A 2 -8.67 1.96 -7.71
CA LYS A 2 -9.34 1.32 -8.85
C LYS A 2 -9.48 2.28 -10.02
N ILE A 3 -9.06 1.85 -11.19
CA ILE A 3 -9.06 2.60 -12.44
C ILE A 3 -9.87 1.85 -13.49
N SER A 4 -10.94 2.46 -13.96
CA SER A 4 -11.77 1.97 -15.07
C SER A 4 -11.13 2.34 -16.41
N LEU A 5 -10.93 1.37 -17.31
CA LEU A 5 -10.35 1.64 -18.62
C LEU A 5 -11.32 2.44 -19.53
N SER A 6 -12.63 2.22 -19.40
CA SER A 6 -13.61 3.00 -20.14
C SER A 6 -13.65 4.47 -19.70
N TRP A 7 -13.48 4.72 -18.40
CA TRP A 7 -13.34 6.07 -17.87
C TRP A 7 -12.00 6.71 -18.29
N LEU A 8 -10.91 5.94 -18.18
CA LEU A 8 -9.57 6.38 -18.56
C LEU A 8 -9.48 6.79 -20.03
N SER A 9 -10.21 6.07 -20.92
CA SER A 9 -10.26 6.35 -22.37
C SER A 9 -10.81 7.74 -22.74
N ARG A 10 -11.47 8.41 -21.81
CA ARG A 10 -11.91 9.81 -21.99
C ARG A 10 -10.75 10.79 -22.02
N TYR A 11 -9.62 10.43 -21.37
CA TYR A 11 -8.44 11.29 -21.24
C TYR A 11 -7.28 10.88 -22.15
N ILE A 12 -7.23 9.63 -22.55
CA ILE A 12 -6.21 9.09 -23.45
C ILE A 12 -6.85 8.09 -24.42
N ASP A 13 -6.45 8.11 -25.67
CA ASP A 13 -6.89 7.10 -26.64
C ASP A 13 -6.21 5.75 -26.33
N LEU A 14 -7.01 4.72 -26.02
CA LEU A 14 -6.56 3.37 -25.70
C LEU A 14 -7.01 2.33 -26.76
N THR A 15 -7.64 2.75 -27.86
CA THR A 15 -8.37 1.86 -28.78
C THR A 15 -7.53 0.80 -29.47
N ASP A 16 -6.27 1.10 -29.76
CA ASP A 16 -5.30 0.19 -30.41
C ASP A 16 -4.33 -0.51 -29.43
N LEU A 17 -4.53 -0.28 -28.12
CA LEU A 17 -3.72 -0.92 -27.08
C LEU A 17 -4.43 -2.15 -26.53
N THR A 18 -3.68 -3.24 -26.42
CA THR A 18 -4.14 -4.43 -25.70
C THR A 18 -4.05 -4.21 -24.18
N LEU A 19 -4.88 -4.94 -23.44
CA LEU A 19 -4.82 -4.93 -21.98
C LEU A 19 -3.41 -5.26 -21.48
N ALA A 20 -2.73 -6.23 -22.09
CA ALA A 20 -1.36 -6.60 -21.73
C ALA A 20 -0.39 -5.42 -21.86
N GLN A 21 -0.45 -4.65 -22.97
CA GLN A 21 0.41 -3.49 -23.13
C GLN A 21 0.18 -2.41 -22.04
N ILE A 22 -1.07 -2.24 -21.61
CA ILE A 22 -1.41 -1.29 -20.54
C ILE A 22 -0.90 -1.81 -19.19
N THR A 23 -1.14 -3.09 -18.87
CA THR A 23 -0.72 -3.70 -17.61
C THR A 23 0.79 -3.88 -17.50
N ASP A 24 1.51 -4.01 -18.62
CA ASP A 24 2.98 -4.06 -18.65
C ASP A 24 3.61 -2.66 -18.49
N ALA A 25 2.94 -1.62 -19.03
CA ALA A 25 3.41 -0.24 -18.91
C ALA A 25 3.28 0.32 -17.48
N LEU A 26 2.19 0.02 -16.78
CA LEU A 26 1.90 0.59 -15.46
C LEU A 26 2.98 0.31 -14.41
N PRO A 27 3.48 -0.93 -14.21
CA PRO A 27 4.58 -1.19 -13.28
C PRO A 27 5.88 -0.45 -13.66
N MET A 28 6.16 -0.31 -14.97
CA MET A 28 7.31 0.46 -15.44
C MET A 28 7.19 1.96 -15.11
N LEU A 29 5.95 2.45 -14.99
CA LEU A 29 5.63 3.81 -14.55
C LEU A 29 5.63 3.96 -13.01
N GLY A 30 5.87 2.86 -12.27
CA GLY A 30 5.80 2.82 -10.80
C GLY A 30 4.38 2.68 -10.25
N LEU A 31 3.44 2.20 -11.08
CA LEU A 31 2.04 1.97 -10.73
C LEU A 31 1.75 0.46 -10.81
N GLU A 32 2.02 -0.26 -9.73
CA GLU A 32 1.85 -1.71 -9.70
C GLU A 32 0.38 -2.11 -9.85
N VAL A 33 0.11 -3.10 -10.71
CA VAL A 33 -1.23 -3.66 -10.94
C VAL A 33 -1.42 -4.84 -9.98
N GLU A 34 -2.24 -4.64 -8.94
CA GLU A 34 -2.52 -5.69 -7.93
C GLU A 34 -3.59 -6.67 -8.42
N ASP A 35 -4.60 -6.17 -9.14
CA ASP A 35 -5.70 -7.00 -9.65
C ASP A 35 -6.30 -6.42 -10.93
N VAL A 36 -6.91 -7.29 -11.73
CA VAL A 36 -7.63 -6.95 -12.96
C VAL A 36 -9.00 -7.59 -12.90
N THR A 37 -10.03 -6.77 -12.77
CA THR A 37 -11.42 -7.22 -12.67
C THR A 37 -12.26 -6.71 -13.82
N THR A 38 -13.43 -7.30 -14.00
CA THR A 38 -14.40 -6.84 -14.99
C THR A 38 -15.67 -6.38 -14.27
N ALA A 39 -16.10 -5.15 -14.56
CA ALA A 39 -17.33 -4.57 -14.03
C ALA A 39 -18.40 -4.51 -15.10
N GLY A 40 -19.67 -4.62 -14.70
CA GLY A 40 -20.81 -4.59 -15.62
C GLY A 40 -21.27 -5.96 -16.09
N LEU A 41 -22.28 -5.95 -16.96
CA LEU A 41 -22.91 -7.16 -17.45
C LEU A 41 -21.97 -7.94 -18.38
N GLN A 42 -21.57 -9.14 -17.97
CA GLN A 42 -20.90 -10.08 -18.86
C GLN A 42 -21.91 -10.60 -19.90
N PRO A 43 -21.48 -10.93 -21.13
CA PRO A 43 -22.38 -11.48 -22.13
C PRO A 43 -23.09 -12.75 -21.64
N LEU A 44 -24.41 -12.69 -21.47
CA LEU A 44 -25.24 -13.79 -21.02
C LEU A 44 -26.07 -14.35 -22.17
N LYS A 45 -26.12 -15.67 -22.31
CA LYS A 45 -27.02 -16.35 -23.25
C LYS A 45 -28.38 -16.58 -22.61
N ASN A 46 -29.47 -16.48 -23.43
CA ASN A 46 -30.83 -16.78 -23.01
C ASN A 46 -31.31 -15.99 -21.77
N VAL A 47 -30.77 -14.77 -21.58
CA VAL A 47 -31.32 -13.81 -20.62
C VAL A 47 -31.97 -12.68 -21.40
N VAL A 48 -33.28 -12.55 -21.26
CA VAL A 48 -34.11 -11.65 -22.06
C VAL A 48 -34.92 -10.67 -21.21
N ILE A 49 -35.41 -9.61 -21.81
CA ILE A 49 -36.29 -8.67 -21.13
C ILE A 49 -37.72 -9.26 -21.11
N GLY A 50 -38.28 -9.36 -19.90
CA GLY A 50 -39.64 -9.85 -19.66
C GLY A 50 -40.49 -8.87 -18.88
N LYS A 51 -41.82 -8.99 -19.00
CA LYS A 51 -42.80 -8.20 -18.28
C LYS A 51 -43.66 -9.11 -17.39
N ILE A 52 -43.78 -8.77 -16.13
CA ILE A 52 -44.63 -9.49 -15.16
C ILE A 52 -46.09 -9.13 -15.47
N LEU A 53 -46.87 -10.08 -15.97
CA LEU A 53 -48.30 -9.86 -16.26
C LEU A 53 -49.16 -9.95 -15.01
N SER A 54 -48.95 -11.02 -14.22
CA SER A 54 -49.65 -11.28 -12.98
C SER A 54 -48.79 -12.13 -12.02
N TYR A 55 -49.14 -12.11 -10.78
CA TYR A 55 -48.49 -12.99 -9.77
C TYR A 55 -49.53 -13.36 -8.70
N GLU A 56 -49.35 -14.56 -8.16
CA GLU A 56 -50.17 -15.11 -7.09
C GLU A 56 -49.26 -15.70 -5.99
N LYS A 57 -49.79 -15.80 -4.75
CA LYS A 57 -49.08 -16.46 -3.66
C LYS A 57 -48.96 -17.95 -3.96
N HIS A 58 -47.74 -18.50 -3.73
CA HIS A 58 -47.52 -19.93 -3.92
C HIS A 58 -48.37 -20.77 -2.91
N PRO A 59 -49.14 -21.77 -3.34
CA PRO A 59 -50.09 -22.48 -2.51
C PRO A 59 -49.44 -23.28 -1.35
N LYS A 60 -48.18 -23.67 -1.49
CA LYS A 60 -47.44 -24.47 -0.49
C LYS A 60 -46.22 -23.73 0.10
N ALA A 61 -46.10 -22.43 -0.13
CA ALA A 61 -44.89 -21.70 0.35
C ALA A 61 -45.18 -20.21 0.52
N ASP A 62 -45.30 -19.74 1.75
CA ASP A 62 -45.62 -18.36 2.10
C ASP A 62 -44.62 -17.31 1.60
N LYS A 63 -43.36 -17.71 1.37
CA LYS A 63 -42.29 -16.79 0.90
C LYS A 63 -42.17 -16.73 -0.63
N LEU A 64 -42.91 -17.57 -1.37
CA LEU A 64 -42.82 -17.66 -2.82
C LEU A 64 -44.05 -17.07 -3.49
N SER A 65 -43.89 -16.58 -4.74
CA SER A 65 -44.94 -16.14 -5.65
C SER A 65 -44.84 -16.92 -6.96
N VAL A 66 -45.96 -17.25 -7.57
CA VAL A 66 -46.05 -17.83 -8.91
C VAL A 66 -46.37 -16.69 -9.85
N CYS A 67 -45.48 -16.38 -10.79
CA CYS A 67 -45.55 -15.25 -11.67
C CYS A 67 -45.83 -15.71 -13.12
N ARG A 68 -46.66 -14.95 -13.87
CA ARG A 68 -46.81 -15.07 -15.29
C ARG A 68 -46.02 -13.95 -15.96
N VAL A 69 -44.99 -14.32 -16.72
CA VAL A 69 -44.01 -13.36 -17.27
C VAL A 69 -44.05 -13.46 -18.81
N ASP A 70 -44.38 -12.37 -19.45
CA ASP A 70 -44.31 -12.24 -20.89
C ASP A 70 -42.91 -11.88 -21.36
N THR A 71 -42.29 -12.72 -22.15
CA THR A 71 -40.96 -12.52 -22.78
C THR A 71 -41.09 -12.30 -24.28
N GLY A 72 -42.28 -12.00 -24.83
CA GLY A 72 -42.51 -11.88 -26.27
C GLY A 72 -42.39 -13.21 -27.03
N ALA A 73 -42.33 -14.35 -26.34
CA ALA A 73 -42.19 -15.65 -26.98
C ALA A 73 -43.53 -16.09 -27.66
N PRO A 74 -43.47 -16.70 -28.84
CA PRO A 74 -44.70 -17.22 -29.54
C PRO A 74 -45.45 -18.27 -28.71
N THR A 75 -44.77 -18.92 -27.77
CA THR A 75 -45.32 -19.94 -26.86
C THR A 75 -46.17 -19.38 -25.73
N GLY A 76 -46.27 -18.03 -25.64
CA GLY A 76 -46.98 -17.32 -24.59
C GLY A 76 -46.18 -17.09 -23.32
N PRO A 77 -46.85 -16.57 -22.28
CA PRO A 77 -46.15 -16.19 -21.03
C PRO A 77 -45.61 -17.38 -20.27
N HIS A 78 -44.39 -17.26 -19.76
CA HIS A 78 -43.71 -18.24 -18.90
C HIS A 78 -44.22 -18.22 -17.46
N GLN A 79 -44.42 -19.40 -16.86
CA GLN A 79 -44.65 -19.52 -15.44
C GLN A 79 -43.33 -19.57 -14.71
N ILE A 80 -43.10 -18.62 -13.78
CA ILE A 80 -41.84 -18.53 -13.00
C ILE A 80 -42.17 -18.38 -11.53
N VAL A 81 -41.54 -19.22 -10.69
CA VAL A 81 -41.65 -19.11 -9.25
C VAL A 81 -40.55 -18.21 -8.69
N CYS A 82 -40.93 -17.18 -7.93
CA CYS A 82 -40.01 -16.15 -7.44
C CYS A 82 -40.13 -15.94 -5.93
N GLY A 83 -38.99 -15.75 -5.26
CA GLY A 83 -38.89 -15.46 -3.82
C GLY A 83 -38.81 -13.97 -3.50
N ALA A 84 -38.54 -13.10 -4.47
CA ALA A 84 -38.47 -11.66 -4.28
C ALA A 84 -39.83 -11.05 -3.93
N LYS A 85 -39.81 -9.85 -3.32
CA LYS A 85 -41.00 -9.13 -2.89
C LYS A 85 -41.07 -7.69 -3.40
N ASN A 86 -40.07 -7.22 -4.10
CA ASN A 86 -39.91 -5.83 -4.58
C ASN A 86 -40.51 -5.57 -5.97
N PHE A 87 -41.44 -6.39 -6.44
CA PHE A 87 -42.02 -6.26 -7.78
C PHE A 87 -43.54 -6.17 -7.72
N VAL A 88 -44.11 -5.55 -8.77
CA VAL A 88 -45.54 -5.46 -9.00
C VAL A 88 -45.89 -5.93 -10.41
N ALA A 89 -47.19 -6.11 -10.68
CA ALA A 89 -47.66 -6.39 -12.06
C ALA A 89 -47.30 -5.22 -13.00
N ASN A 90 -46.90 -5.54 -14.21
CA ASN A 90 -46.37 -4.67 -15.24
C ASN A 90 -44.91 -4.25 -15.09
N ASP A 91 -44.19 -4.70 -14.07
CA ASP A 91 -42.75 -4.47 -14.02
C ASP A 91 -42.01 -5.21 -15.14
N ILE A 92 -41.01 -4.52 -15.67
CA ILE A 92 -40.02 -5.05 -16.62
C ILE A 92 -38.83 -5.55 -15.86
N VAL A 93 -38.42 -6.81 -16.12
CA VAL A 93 -37.36 -7.50 -15.39
C VAL A 93 -36.52 -8.35 -16.33
N PRO A 94 -35.24 -8.62 -16.00
CA PRO A 94 -34.44 -9.62 -16.69
C PRO A 94 -34.95 -11.02 -16.36
N VAL A 95 -35.09 -11.86 -17.38
CA VAL A 95 -35.56 -13.25 -17.29
C VAL A 95 -34.51 -14.18 -17.88
N ALA A 96 -33.94 -15.02 -17.06
CA ALA A 96 -33.07 -16.11 -17.49
C ALA A 96 -33.98 -17.30 -17.89
N LEU A 97 -34.02 -17.64 -19.19
CA LEU A 97 -34.72 -18.77 -19.76
C LEU A 97 -33.91 -20.07 -19.60
N PRO A 98 -34.54 -21.25 -19.75
CA PRO A 98 -33.84 -22.53 -19.71
C PRO A 98 -32.67 -22.57 -20.70
N GLY A 99 -31.50 -23.06 -20.25
CA GLY A 99 -30.24 -23.04 -20.98
C GLY A 99 -29.42 -21.74 -20.81
N ALA A 100 -29.91 -20.77 -20.03
CA ALA A 100 -29.09 -19.64 -19.59
C ALA A 100 -28.03 -20.11 -18.59
N ILE A 101 -26.81 -19.56 -18.69
CA ILE A 101 -25.72 -19.76 -17.73
C ILE A 101 -25.44 -18.41 -17.08
N LEU A 102 -25.75 -18.30 -15.80
CA LEU A 102 -25.49 -17.11 -14.99
C LEU A 102 -24.10 -17.15 -14.33
N PRO A 103 -23.59 -16.03 -13.82
CA PRO A 103 -22.34 -15.97 -13.08
C PRO A 103 -22.23 -17.07 -12.01
N GLY A 104 -21.03 -17.62 -11.83
CA GLY A 104 -20.81 -18.79 -10.98
C GLY A 104 -21.16 -20.12 -11.65
N ASN A 105 -21.30 -20.15 -12.96
CA ASN A 105 -21.64 -21.33 -13.77
C ASN A 105 -22.99 -21.94 -13.41
N PHE A 106 -23.94 -21.09 -13.04
CA PHE A 106 -25.28 -21.50 -12.63
C PHE A 106 -26.20 -21.65 -13.85
N GLU A 107 -26.45 -22.90 -14.24
CA GLU A 107 -27.32 -23.22 -15.38
C GLU A 107 -28.80 -23.19 -14.98
N ILE A 108 -29.62 -22.45 -15.73
CA ILE A 108 -31.06 -22.38 -15.55
C ILE A 108 -31.73 -23.53 -16.31
N LYS A 109 -32.52 -24.31 -15.58
CA LYS A 109 -33.29 -25.46 -16.08
C LYS A 109 -34.76 -25.31 -15.68
N ILE A 110 -35.66 -25.97 -16.44
CA ILE A 110 -37.03 -26.13 -15.98
C ILE A 110 -36.99 -26.96 -14.69
N SER A 111 -37.53 -26.42 -13.63
CA SER A 111 -37.48 -27.03 -12.30
C SER A 111 -38.84 -26.97 -11.61
N LYS A 112 -39.12 -27.92 -10.71
CA LYS A 112 -40.29 -27.88 -9.85
C LYS A 112 -39.92 -27.37 -8.46
N LEU A 113 -40.50 -26.24 -8.09
CA LEU A 113 -40.35 -25.65 -6.77
C LEU A 113 -41.62 -25.94 -5.95
N ARG A 114 -41.52 -26.84 -4.98
CA ARG A 114 -42.67 -27.30 -4.18
C ARG A 114 -43.89 -27.67 -5.01
N ASP A 115 -43.67 -28.53 -6.01
CA ASP A 115 -44.64 -29.08 -6.97
C ASP A 115 -45.13 -28.13 -8.08
N ILE A 116 -44.73 -26.86 -8.07
CA ILE A 116 -45.03 -25.92 -9.15
C ILE A 116 -43.82 -25.80 -10.08
N GLU A 117 -44.06 -25.94 -11.38
CA GLU A 117 -43.06 -25.82 -12.41
C GLU A 117 -42.64 -24.36 -12.60
N SER A 118 -41.32 -24.11 -12.65
CA SER A 118 -40.70 -22.83 -13.01
C SER A 118 -39.97 -22.99 -14.32
N GLN A 119 -40.35 -22.21 -15.30
CA GLN A 119 -39.83 -22.22 -16.70
C GLN A 119 -38.74 -21.15 -16.89
N GLY A 120 -37.96 -20.85 -15.86
CA GLY A 120 -36.91 -19.84 -15.88
C GLY A 120 -36.76 -19.17 -14.52
N MET A 121 -36.00 -18.11 -14.49
CA MET A 121 -35.74 -17.31 -13.29
C MET A 121 -35.75 -15.82 -13.61
N MET A 122 -36.47 -15.00 -12.85
CA MET A 122 -36.31 -13.56 -12.85
C MET A 122 -35.08 -13.19 -12.01
N CYS A 123 -34.21 -12.32 -12.51
CA CYS A 123 -32.90 -12.11 -11.95
C CYS A 123 -32.78 -10.83 -11.12
N SER A 124 -32.04 -10.90 -10.05
CA SER A 124 -31.50 -9.75 -9.31
C SER A 124 -30.22 -9.20 -9.99
N ALA A 125 -29.76 -8.03 -9.55
CA ALA A 125 -28.49 -7.47 -10.02
C ALA A 125 -27.30 -8.40 -9.71
N ARG A 126 -27.31 -9.06 -8.55
CA ARG A 126 -26.25 -10.00 -8.15
C ARG A 126 -26.19 -11.23 -9.06
N GLU A 127 -27.33 -11.81 -9.40
CA GLU A 127 -27.42 -13.00 -10.26
C GLU A 127 -26.94 -12.72 -11.69
N LEU A 128 -27.02 -11.47 -12.12
CA LEU A 128 -26.50 -11.01 -13.41
C LEU A 128 -25.03 -10.55 -13.34
N GLY A 129 -24.42 -10.52 -12.16
CA GLY A 129 -23.05 -10.02 -11.99
C GLY A 129 -22.94 -8.49 -12.03
N LEU A 130 -24.05 -7.77 -11.86
CA LEU A 130 -24.11 -6.30 -11.89
C LEU A 130 -23.85 -5.64 -10.50
N GLY A 131 -23.51 -6.42 -9.49
CA GLY A 131 -23.23 -5.91 -8.14
C GLY A 131 -23.60 -6.90 -7.05
N GLN A 132 -23.52 -6.49 -5.80
CA GLN A 132 -23.78 -7.35 -4.64
C GLN A 132 -25.25 -7.31 -4.15
N ASN A 133 -26.07 -6.45 -4.72
CA ASN A 133 -27.46 -6.32 -4.29
C ASN A 133 -28.29 -7.55 -4.70
N HIS A 134 -28.83 -8.24 -3.70
CA HIS A 134 -29.69 -9.42 -3.86
C HIS A 134 -31.02 -9.29 -3.11
N GLU A 135 -31.37 -8.10 -2.64
CA GLU A 135 -32.60 -7.87 -1.84
C GLU A 135 -33.89 -7.96 -2.65
N GLY A 136 -33.79 -8.17 -3.97
CA GLY A 136 -34.94 -8.30 -4.86
C GLY A 136 -34.54 -8.41 -6.32
N LEU A 137 -35.55 -8.37 -7.20
CA LEU A 137 -35.33 -8.38 -8.64
C LEU A 137 -34.77 -7.05 -9.14
N LEU A 138 -34.01 -7.09 -10.24
CA LEU A 138 -33.62 -5.90 -10.99
C LEU A 138 -34.84 -5.37 -11.78
N ILE A 139 -35.41 -4.24 -11.34
CA ILE A 139 -36.55 -3.63 -11.98
C ILE A 139 -36.09 -2.63 -13.04
N LEU A 140 -36.54 -2.82 -14.29
CA LEU A 140 -36.17 -2.03 -15.48
C LEU A 140 -37.31 -1.22 -16.08
N THR A 141 -38.45 -1.10 -15.38
CA THR A 141 -39.67 -0.50 -15.87
C THR A 141 -39.50 0.92 -16.37
N SER A 142 -38.62 1.71 -15.77
CA SER A 142 -38.31 3.09 -16.18
C SER A 142 -37.66 3.20 -17.58
N ARG A 143 -37.01 2.12 -18.03
CA ARG A 143 -36.24 2.11 -19.31
C ARG A 143 -37.08 1.80 -20.54
N LYS A 144 -38.33 1.36 -20.41
CA LYS A 144 -39.27 1.02 -21.51
C LYS A 144 -38.67 0.08 -22.56
N LEU A 145 -37.99 -0.99 -22.12
CA LEU A 145 -37.25 -1.90 -22.98
C LEU A 145 -38.21 -2.83 -23.78
N PRO A 146 -37.91 -3.20 -25.04
CA PRO A 146 -38.69 -4.15 -25.84
C PRO A 146 -38.62 -5.56 -25.21
N LEU A 147 -39.76 -6.23 -25.14
CA LEU A 147 -39.84 -7.59 -24.59
C LEU A 147 -39.16 -8.61 -25.51
N GLY A 148 -38.56 -9.62 -24.95
CA GLY A 148 -37.88 -10.72 -25.64
C GLY A 148 -36.52 -10.38 -26.21
N THR A 149 -36.09 -9.13 -26.18
CA THR A 149 -34.71 -8.75 -26.59
C THR A 149 -33.68 -9.21 -25.57
N SER A 150 -32.48 -9.49 -26.02
CA SER A 150 -31.37 -9.88 -25.13
C SER A 150 -31.04 -8.77 -24.14
N ILE A 151 -30.79 -9.13 -22.90
CA ILE A 151 -30.34 -8.17 -21.90
C ILE A 151 -29.03 -7.50 -22.31
N ASN A 152 -28.18 -8.20 -23.07
CA ASN A 152 -26.89 -7.67 -23.53
C ASN A 152 -27.06 -6.45 -24.44
N ASP A 153 -28.20 -6.33 -25.17
CA ASP A 153 -28.45 -5.20 -26.08
C ASP A 153 -28.79 -3.90 -25.34
N HIS A 154 -29.11 -4.00 -24.05
CA HIS A 154 -29.58 -2.89 -23.21
C HIS A 154 -28.60 -2.46 -22.11
N PHE A 155 -27.47 -3.15 -22.01
CA PHE A 155 -26.39 -2.80 -21.10
C PHE A 155 -25.12 -2.53 -21.91
N PRO A 156 -24.30 -1.57 -21.52
CA PRO A 156 -23.02 -1.33 -22.18
C PRO A 156 -22.10 -2.55 -22.04
N ALA A 157 -21.12 -2.62 -22.92
CA ALA A 157 -20.06 -3.62 -22.81
C ALA A 157 -19.42 -3.57 -21.41
N PRO A 158 -19.01 -4.71 -20.89
CA PRO A 158 -18.34 -4.76 -19.60
C PRO A 158 -17.04 -3.97 -19.63
N ASP A 159 -16.74 -3.31 -18.52
CA ASP A 159 -15.55 -2.48 -18.34
C ASP A 159 -14.44 -3.26 -17.64
N THR A 160 -13.20 -3.03 -18.04
CA THR A 160 -12.04 -3.57 -17.34
C THR A 160 -11.58 -2.57 -16.28
N VAL A 161 -11.43 -3.05 -15.06
CA VAL A 161 -11.00 -2.26 -13.91
C VAL A 161 -9.69 -2.80 -13.37
N LEU A 162 -8.71 -1.93 -13.29
CA LEU A 162 -7.39 -2.21 -12.72
C LEU A 162 -7.35 -1.73 -11.28
N ASP A 163 -6.90 -2.57 -10.35
CA ASP A 163 -6.56 -2.11 -8.99
C ASP A 163 -5.07 -1.81 -8.92
N LEU A 164 -4.75 -0.53 -8.70
CA LEU A 164 -3.38 -0.03 -8.71
C LEU A 164 -2.89 0.27 -7.29
N SER A 165 -1.71 -0.23 -6.97
CA SER A 165 -0.96 0.16 -5.78
C SER A 165 -0.25 1.49 -6.04
N ILE A 166 -0.74 2.54 -5.41
CA ILE A 166 -0.17 3.89 -5.58
C ILE A 166 0.77 4.18 -4.43
N THR A 167 2.04 4.46 -4.73
CA THR A 167 3.05 4.83 -3.74
C THR A 167 2.74 6.17 -3.06
N ALA A 168 3.30 6.40 -1.88
CA ALA A 168 2.96 7.57 -1.07
C ALA A 168 3.34 8.91 -1.72
N ASN A 169 4.34 8.93 -2.58
CA ASN A 169 4.82 10.10 -3.31
C ASN A 169 4.00 10.44 -4.57
N ARG A 170 3.17 9.50 -5.06
CA ARG A 170 2.40 9.65 -6.29
C ARG A 170 0.93 10.00 -6.03
N SER A 171 0.70 11.08 -5.25
CA SER A 171 -0.66 11.58 -4.96
C SER A 171 -1.43 11.98 -6.23
N ASP A 172 -0.73 12.42 -7.27
CA ASP A 172 -1.28 12.74 -8.57
C ASP A 172 -2.02 11.56 -9.22
N CYS A 173 -1.57 10.33 -8.98
CA CYS A 173 -2.18 9.10 -9.48
C CYS A 173 -3.34 8.57 -8.61
N LEU A 174 -3.78 9.30 -7.58
CA LEU A 174 -5.01 9.01 -6.85
C LEU A 174 -6.29 9.51 -7.56
N GLY A 175 -6.17 9.82 -8.85
CA GLY A 175 -7.25 10.16 -9.77
C GLY A 175 -6.96 9.65 -11.18
N HIS A 176 -8.02 9.46 -11.99
CA HIS A 176 -7.90 8.95 -13.36
C HIS A 176 -7.04 9.84 -14.26
N ILE A 177 -7.12 11.17 -14.12
CA ILE A 177 -6.32 12.12 -14.91
C ILE A 177 -4.83 11.94 -14.67
N GLY A 178 -4.39 11.65 -13.44
CA GLY A 178 -2.97 11.44 -13.13
C GLY A 178 -2.43 10.17 -13.80
N VAL A 179 -3.16 9.07 -13.71
CA VAL A 179 -2.81 7.81 -14.38
C VAL A 179 -2.82 7.98 -15.92
N ALA A 180 -3.83 8.69 -16.45
CA ALA A 180 -3.91 9.01 -17.88
C ALA A 180 -2.70 9.82 -18.36
N ARG A 181 -2.21 10.76 -17.55
CA ARG A 181 -1.03 11.59 -17.86
C ARG A 181 0.23 10.75 -18.01
N ASP A 182 0.44 9.82 -17.10
CA ASP A 182 1.59 8.92 -17.14
C ASP A 182 1.53 7.98 -18.36
N LEU A 183 0.38 7.36 -18.61
CA LEU A 183 0.18 6.52 -19.79
C LEU A 183 0.29 7.34 -21.10
N ALA A 184 -0.19 8.57 -21.12
CA ALA A 184 -0.06 9.48 -22.28
C ALA A 184 1.41 9.81 -22.56
N ALA A 185 2.19 10.06 -21.51
CA ALA A 185 3.64 10.29 -21.64
C ALA A 185 4.38 9.04 -22.13
N TRP A 186 4.04 7.86 -21.61
CA TRP A 186 4.65 6.59 -21.99
C TRP A 186 4.33 6.21 -23.45
N PHE A 187 3.05 6.19 -23.82
CA PHE A 187 2.62 5.84 -25.17
C PHE A 187 2.75 6.98 -26.17
N GLN A 188 3.26 8.13 -25.75
CA GLN A 188 3.46 9.34 -26.58
C GLN A 188 2.15 9.81 -27.24
N ARG A 189 1.06 9.79 -26.47
CA ARG A 189 -0.27 10.20 -26.89
C ARG A 189 -0.69 11.53 -26.27
N PRO A 190 -1.59 12.29 -26.90
CA PRO A 190 -2.10 13.52 -26.30
C PRO A 190 -2.97 13.19 -25.09
N LEU A 191 -2.75 13.90 -23.99
CA LEU A 191 -3.66 13.92 -22.84
C LEU A 191 -4.83 14.87 -23.15
N ARG A 192 -6.05 14.38 -23.01
CA ARG A 192 -7.28 15.14 -23.17
C ARG A 192 -7.83 15.51 -21.81
N LEU A 193 -7.78 16.77 -21.44
CA LEU A 193 -8.40 17.25 -20.21
C LEU A 193 -9.86 17.66 -20.49
N PRO A 194 -10.76 17.58 -19.50
CA PRO A 194 -12.13 17.99 -19.68
C PRO A 194 -12.24 19.49 -19.96
N ASP A 195 -13.07 19.85 -20.93
CA ASP A 195 -13.43 21.23 -21.14
C ASP A 195 -14.26 21.73 -19.97
N LEU A 196 -13.82 22.84 -19.38
CA LEU A 196 -14.51 23.45 -18.26
C LEU A 196 -15.07 24.82 -18.67
N PRO A 197 -16.29 25.12 -18.23
CA PRO A 197 -16.84 26.45 -18.45
C PRO A 197 -15.91 27.50 -17.82
N PRO A 198 -15.96 28.78 -18.24
CA PRO A 198 -15.20 29.84 -17.60
C PRO A 198 -15.39 29.82 -16.08
N PRO A 199 -14.34 30.13 -15.29
CA PRO A 199 -14.47 30.15 -13.85
C PRO A 199 -15.52 31.20 -13.44
N PRO A 200 -16.41 30.89 -12.48
CA PRO A 200 -17.29 31.89 -11.90
C PRO A 200 -16.45 32.99 -11.25
N PRO A 201 -16.99 34.21 -11.11
CA PRO A 201 -16.33 35.25 -10.31
C PRO A 201 -15.93 34.70 -8.95
N SER A 202 -14.81 35.20 -8.42
CA SER A 202 -14.31 34.80 -7.10
C SER A 202 -14.15 36.01 -6.20
N ALA A 203 -14.45 35.85 -4.91
CA ALA A 203 -14.32 36.90 -3.91
C ALA A 203 -13.81 36.34 -2.58
N PRO A 204 -13.18 37.16 -1.71
CA PRO A 204 -12.74 36.73 -0.38
C PRO A 204 -13.88 36.51 0.61
N ALA A 205 -15.07 37.03 0.30
CA ALA A 205 -16.27 36.91 1.14
C ALA A 205 -17.51 36.67 0.30
N PRO A 206 -18.60 36.09 0.90
CA PRO A 206 -19.88 35.95 0.24
C PRO A 206 -20.47 37.29 -0.18
N SER A 207 -21.28 37.28 -1.26
CA SER A 207 -22.05 38.46 -1.65
C SER A 207 -23.35 38.59 -0.85
N ALA A 208 -23.97 39.78 -0.91
CA ALA A 208 -25.28 40.00 -0.29
C ALA A 208 -26.36 39.04 -0.84
N ASP A 209 -26.29 38.65 -2.11
CA ASP A 209 -27.24 37.73 -2.73
C ASP A 209 -27.13 36.29 -2.20
N ALA A 210 -26.01 35.93 -1.56
CA ALA A 210 -25.79 34.66 -0.92
C ALA A 210 -26.05 34.68 0.60
N ALA A 211 -26.41 35.79 1.18
CA ALA A 211 -26.47 35.97 2.64
C ALA A 211 -27.45 35.01 3.36
N ASP A 212 -28.49 34.54 2.68
CA ASP A 212 -29.41 33.53 3.18
C ASP A 212 -28.88 32.08 3.11
N LEU A 213 -27.76 31.86 2.43
CA LEU A 213 -27.09 30.56 2.33
C LEU A 213 -25.72 30.57 2.99
N LEU A 214 -24.98 31.66 2.84
CA LEU A 214 -23.61 31.77 3.35
C LEU A 214 -23.30 33.27 3.61
N THR A 215 -23.05 33.62 4.88
CA THR A 215 -22.71 34.98 5.29
C THR A 215 -21.23 35.18 5.52
N THR A 216 -20.53 34.15 6.00
CA THR A 216 -19.11 34.24 6.40
C THR A 216 -18.41 32.94 6.20
N VAL A 217 -17.17 33.01 5.69
CA VAL A 217 -16.23 31.90 5.63
C VAL A 217 -14.92 32.37 6.26
N THR A 218 -14.47 31.69 7.31
CA THR A 218 -13.21 32.02 8.01
C THR A 218 -12.35 30.81 8.23
N THR A 219 -11.04 31.00 8.25
CA THR A 219 -10.08 29.98 8.69
C THR A 219 -9.19 30.55 9.78
N THR A 220 -9.11 29.83 10.89
CA THR A 220 -8.30 30.21 12.06
C THR A 220 -7.25 29.15 12.39
N ILE A 221 -7.09 28.14 11.53
CA ILE A 221 -6.16 27.03 11.72
C ILE A 221 -5.25 26.87 10.49
N ASP A 222 -3.95 26.73 10.75
CA ASP A 222 -2.94 26.53 9.69
C ASP A 222 -3.08 25.18 8.96
N THR A 223 -3.86 24.25 9.49
CA THR A 223 -4.14 22.95 8.83
C THR A 223 -4.87 23.13 7.49
N CYS A 224 -5.73 24.15 7.37
CA CYS A 224 -6.47 24.46 6.14
C CYS A 224 -6.15 25.89 5.67
N PRO A 225 -5.00 26.12 5.01
CA PRO A 225 -4.61 27.44 4.55
C PRO A 225 -5.33 27.88 3.26
N TYR A 226 -6.07 27.01 2.61
CA TYR A 226 -6.77 27.29 1.36
C TYR A 226 -8.12 26.58 1.31
N TYR A 227 -9.18 27.37 1.31
CA TYR A 227 -10.56 26.91 1.33
C TYR A 227 -11.41 27.65 0.32
N THR A 228 -12.29 26.94 -0.37
CA THR A 228 -13.26 27.53 -1.30
C THR A 228 -14.67 27.05 -0.99
N ALA A 229 -15.64 27.96 -1.10
CA ALA A 229 -17.06 27.67 -0.97
C ALA A 229 -17.84 28.24 -2.15
N THR A 230 -18.73 27.42 -2.74
CA THR A 230 -19.62 27.83 -3.83
C THR A 230 -21.06 27.55 -3.44
N ALA A 231 -21.88 28.61 -3.33
CA ALA A 231 -23.31 28.49 -3.03
C ALA A 231 -24.12 28.20 -4.30
N ILE A 232 -24.98 27.20 -4.26
CA ILE A 232 -25.87 26.81 -5.37
C ILE A 232 -27.29 26.67 -4.81
N ARG A 233 -28.23 27.39 -5.41
CA ARG A 233 -29.64 27.40 -5.01
C ARG A 233 -30.48 26.56 -5.96
N ASN A 234 -31.61 26.05 -5.45
CA ASN A 234 -32.63 25.33 -6.22
C ASN A 234 -32.06 24.06 -6.91
N VAL A 235 -31.18 23.34 -6.26
CA VAL A 235 -30.77 22.01 -6.73
C VAL A 235 -31.89 20.99 -6.48
N ARG A 236 -31.97 19.99 -7.33
CA ARG A 236 -32.84 18.83 -7.16
C ARG A 236 -32.03 17.58 -6.88
N VAL A 237 -32.09 17.10 -5.64
CA VAL A 237 -31.51 15.83 -5.28
C VAL A 237 -32.32 14.69 -5.86
N ALA A 238 -31.69 13.83 -6.61
CA ALA A 238 -32.31 12.70 -7.32
C ALA A 238 -31.28 11.55 -7.42
N PRO A 239 -31.70 10.34 -7.81
CA PRO A 239 -30.77 9.29 -8.20
C PRO A 239 -29.83 9.80 -9.31
N SER A 240 -28.59 9.34 -9.24
CA SER A 240 -27.55 9.73 -10.21
C SER A 240 -27.89 9.27 -11.63
N PRO A 241 -27.46 10.00 -12.67
CA PRO A 241 -27.52 9.53 -14.04
C PRO A 241 -26.82 8.18 -14.20
N ASP A 242 -27.32 7.34 -15.09
CA ASP A 242 -26.82 5.97 -15.31
C ASP A 242 -25.31 5.90 -15.60
N TRP A 243 -24.78 6.88 -16.32
CA TRP A 243 -23.33 6.91 -16.61
C TRP A 243 -22.48 7.16 -15.36
N LEU A 244 -22.94 8.07 -14.50
CA LEU A 244 -22.25 8.44 -13.25
C LEU A 244 -22.30 7.26 -12.25
N ALA A 245 -23.48 6.68 -12.08
CA ALA A 245 -23.66 5.52 -11.22
C ALA A 245 -22.76 4.35 -11.65
N ARG A 246 -22.71 4.04 -12.94
CA ARG A 246 -21.86 2.97 -13.50
C ARG A 246 -20.37 3.21 -13.28
N ASP A 247 -19.90 4.43 -13.53
CA ASP A 247 -18.48 4.75 -13.30
C ASP A 247 -18.08 4.53 -11.84
N LEU A 248 -18.94 4.94 -10.90
CA LEU A 248 -18.69 4.74 -9.47
C LEU A 248 -18.79 3.27 -9.07
N GLU A 249 -19.81 2.56 -9.54
CA GLU A 249 -19.97 1.12 -9.27
C GLU A 249 -18.78 0.31 -9.82
N ALA A 250 -18.27 0.66 -11.01
CA ALA A 250 -17.12 0.01 -11.60
C ALA A 250 -15.90 0.08 -10.68
N VAL A 251 -15.67 1.21 -10.03
CA VAL A 251 -14.55 1.38 -9.09
C VAL A 251 -14.90 1.01 -7.64
N GLY A 252 -16.10 0.44 -7.41
CA GLY A 252 -16.51 -0.14 -6.14
C GLY A 252 -17.21 0.83 -5.18
N LEU A 253 -17.60 2.02 -5.63
CA LEU A 253 -18.40 2.94 -4.84
C LEU A 253 -19.89 2.73 -5.10
N ARG A 254 -20.69 2.75 -4.03
CA ARG A 254 -22.15 2.67 -4.13
C ARG A 254 -22.72 4.06 -4.42
N PRO A 255 -23.52 4.24 -5.48
CA PRO A 255 -24.24 5.48 -5.74
C PRO A 255 -25.22 5.82 -4.61
N ILE A 256 -25.29 7.11 -4.26
CA ILE A 256 -26.15 7.65 -3.20
C ILE A 256 -27.18 8.62 -3.78
N ASN A 257 -26.72 9.70 -4.38
CA ASN A 257 -27.53 10.69 -5.09
C ASN A 257 -26.65 11.54 -6.01
N ASN A 258 -27.25 12.25 -6.94
CA ASN A 258 -26.54 13.04 -7.95
C ASN A 258 -25.56 14.09 -7.39
N ILE A 259 -25.77 14.64 -6.21
CA ILE A 259 -24.87 15.65 -5.61
C ILE A 259 -23.63 14.94 -5.02
N VAL A 260 -23.85 13.98 -4.11
CA VAL A 260 -22.76 13.25 -3.43
C VAL A 260 -21.94 12.46 -4.45
N ASP A 261 -22.59 11.85 -5.42
CA ASP A 261 -21.92 11.04 -6.43
C ASP A 261 -21.06 11.89 -7.38
N ILE A 262 -21.51 13.11 -7.72
CA ILE A 262 -20.67 14.06 -8.47
C ILE A 262 -19.42 14.42 -7.67
N THR A 263 -19.52 14.67 -6.35
CA THR A 263 -18.33 14.99 -5.55
C THR A 263 -17.35 13.82 -5.49
N ASN A 264 -17.86 12.59 -5.33
CA ASN A 264 -17.04 11.37 -5.35
C ASN A 264 -16.42 11.12 -6.74
N TRP A 265 -17.18 11.31 -7.79
CA TRP A 265 -16.72 11.11 -9.14
C TRP A 265 -15.59 12.10 -9.50
N VAL A 266 -15.76 13.40 -9.18
CA VAL A 266 -14.73 14.42 -9.42
C VAL A 266 -13.48 14.15 -8.57
N MET A 267 -13.63 13.66 -7.35
CA MET A 267 -12.50 13.22 -6.53
C MET A 267 -11.72 12.09 -7.21
N LEU A 268 -12.40 11.09 -7.76
CA LEU A 268 -11.76 9.98 -8.49
C LEU A 268 -11.24 10.39 -9.87
N GLU A 269 -11.81 11.42 -10.48
CA GLU A 269 -11.32 12.02 -11.73
C GLU A 269 -10.00 12.75 -11.50
N THR A 270 -9.96 13.66 -10.52
CA THR A 270 -8.91 14.66 -10.35
C THR A 270 -7.93 14.40 -9.22
N GLY A 271 -8.26 13.50 -8.29
CA GLY A 271 -7.53 13.30 -7.05
C GLY A 271 -7.85 14.32 -5.95
N GLN A 272 -8.77 15.27 -6.17
CA GLN A 272 -9.14 16.32 -5.24
C GLN A 272 -10.50 16.02 -4.58
N PRO A 273 -10.53 15.76 -3.24
CA PRO A 273 -11.79 15.59 -2.54
C PRO A 273 -12.62 16.86 -2.47
N LEU A 274 -13.95 16.69 -2.50
CA LEU A 274 -14.92 17.74 -2.34
C LEU A 274 -15.98 17.29 -1.32
N HIS A 275 -16.70 18.28 -0.76
CA HIS A 275 -17.86 18.02 0.08
C HIS A 275 -19.00 18.98 -0.26
N ALA A 276 -20.25 18.53 -0.11
CA ALA A 276 -21.43 19.34 -0.27
C ALA A 276 -22.22 19.38 1.04
N PHE A 277 -22.41 20.57 1.57
CA PHE A 277 -23.24 20.83 2.74
C PHE A 277 -24.66 21.22 2.32
N ASP A 278 -25.67 20.73 3.02
CA ASP A 278 -27.00 21.28 2.95
C ASP A 278 -27.01 22.68 3.60
N ALA A 279 -27.26 23.71 2.81
CA ALA A 279 -27.21 25.09 3.27
C ALA A 279 -28.22 25.40 4.41
N ALA A 280 -29.33 24.66 4.45
CA ALA A 280 -30.34 24.81 5.51
C ALA A 280 -29.82 24.32 6.88
N ASN A 281 -28.83 23.45 6.88
CA ASN A 281 -28.24 22.91 8.10
C ASN A 281 -26.97 23.65 8.58
N ILE A 282 -26.59 24.73 7.90
CA ILE A 282 -25.46 25.59 8.30
C ILE A 282 -25.98 26.66 9.29
N GLY A 283 -25.75 26.44 10.57
CA GLY A 283 -26.16 27.36 11.64
C GLY A 283 -25.53 28.74 11.47
N GLY A 284 -26.38 29.80 11.50
CA GLY A 284 -25.96 31.17 11.27
C GLY A 284 -25.41 31.48 9.88
N HIS A 285 -25.58 30.58 8.93
CA HIS A 285 -25.03 30.68 7.57
C HIS A 285 -23.52 30.96 7.53
N GLN A 286 -22.77 30.37 8.46
CA GLN A 286 -21.34 30.60 8.66
C GLN A 286 -20.56 29.30 8.51
N ILE A 287 -19.40 29.38 7.86
CA ILE A 287 -18.41 28.29 7.82
C ILE A 287 -17.13 28.78 8.51
N ASN A 288 -16.78 28.11 9.60
CA ASN A 288 -15.61 28.44 10.40
C ASN A 288 -14.67 27.23 10.43
N ILE A 289 -13.54 27.34 9.73
CA ILE A 289 -12.50 26.33 9.77
C ILE A 289 -11.60 26.64 10.97
N ARG A 290 -11.67 25.80 12.01
CA ARG A 290 -11.05 26.07 13.30
C ARG A 290 -10.49 24.80 13.95
N PRO A 291 -9.67 24.93 15.00
CA PRO A 291 -9.41 23.80 15.90
C PRO A 291 -10.72 23.34 16.58
N ALA A 292 -10.80 22.05 16.88
CA ALA A 292 -11.92 21.55 17.69
C ALA A 292 -11.85 22.11 19.11
N ALA A 293 -13.01 22.35 19.70
CA ALA A 293 -13.10 22.76 21.10
C ALA A 293 -12.77 21.58 22.05
N PRO A 294 -12.30 21.83 23.28
CA PRO A 294 -12.07 20.78 24.27
C PRO A 294 -13.32 19.96 24.53
N GLY A 295 -13.24 18.63 24.32
CA GLY A 295 -14.37 17.71 24.52
C GLY A 295 -15.45 17.77 23.43
N GLU A 296 -15.22 18.48 22.33
CA GLU A 296 -16.16 18.55 21.20
C GLU A 296 -16.35 17.17 20.58
N LYS A 297 -17.62 16.84 20.28
CA LYS A 297 -18.00 15.57 19.67
C LYS A 297 -18.72 15.80 18.36
N ILE A 298 -18.52 14.89 17.43
CA ILE A 298 -19.21 14.89 16.13
C ILE A 298 -19.76 13.49 15.84
N THR A 299 -21.00 13.46 15.32
CA THR A 299 -21.59 12.24 14.75
C THR A 299 -21.22 12.18 13.27
N LEU A 300 -20.59 11.11 12.86
CA LEU A 300 -20.08 10.95 11.50
C LEU A 300 -21.15 10.38 10.56
N LEU A 301 -21.01 10.64 9.26
CA LEU A 301 -21.86 10.04 8.21
C LEU A 301 -21.76 8.50 8.16
N ASP A 302 -20.67 7.92 8.70
CA ASP A 302 -20.48 6.49 8.79
C ASP A 302 -21.27 5.92 9.97
N GLN A 303 -22.46 5.39 9.68
CA GLN A 303 -23.34 4.65 10.63
C GLN A 303 -23.65 5.40 11.94
N GLY A 304 -23.60 6.72 11.95
CA GLY A 304 -23.87 7.51 13.17
C GLY A 304 -22.80 7.36 14.25
N ARG A 305 -21.58 6.97 13.91
CA ARG A 305 -20.47 6.84 14.86
C ARG A 305 -20.14 8.19 15.49
N ILE A 306 -20.18 8.26 16.81
CA ILE A 306 -19.79 9.45 17.57
C ILE A 306 -18.31 9.35 17.91
N VAL A 307 -17.55 10.40 17.59
CA VAL A 307 -16.13 10.53 17.94
C VAL A 307 -15.88 11.78 18.76
N GLU A 308 -14.95 11.69 19.71
CA GLU A 308 -14.45 12.82 20.49
C GLU A 308 -13.21 13.39 19.82
N LEU A 309 -13.21 14.71 19.64
CA LEU A 309 -12.18 15.45 18.94
C LEU A 309 -11.11 15.95 19.91
N ASP A 310 -9.89 16.06 19.42
CA ASP A 310 -8.77 16.71 20.11
C ASP A 310 -8.63 18.16 19.64
N THR A 311 -8.15 19.05 20.48
CA THR A 311 -7.94 20.46 20.13
C THR A 311 -6.93 20.71 19.00
N THR A 312 -6.22 19.66 18.57
CA THR A 312 -5.32 19.71 17.40
C THR A 312 -6.03 19.31 16.11
N ASP A 313 -7.26 18.81 16.18
CA ASP A 313 -8.03 18.42 15.01
C ASP A 313 -8.61 19.64 14.31
N CYS A 314 -8.61 19.61 12.99
CA CYS A 314 -9.26 20.63 12.17
C CYS A 314 -10.72 20.26 11.98
N VAL A 315 -11.62 21.18 12.32
CA VAL A 315 -13.05 21.03 12.05
C VAL A 315 -13.54 22.13 11.12
N ILE A 316 -14.50 21.76 10.28
CA ILE A 316 -15.34 22.69 9.55
C ILE A 316 -16.61 22.83 10.37
N ALA A 317 -16.84 24.02 10.93
CA ALA A 317 -17.91 24.28 11.87
C ALA A 317 -18.84 25.35 11.34
N ASP A 318 -20.09 25.33 11.78
CA ASP A 318 -21.03 26.44 11.66
C ASP A 318 -20.87 27.44 12.86
N ALA A 319 -21.84 28.26 13.09
CA ALA A 319 -21.82 29.20 14.22
C ALA A 319 -21.83 28.49 15.59
N ALA A 320 -22.28 27.24 15.68
CA ALA A 320 -22.56 26.55 16.95
C ALA A 320 -21.77 25.24 17.12
N LYS A 321 -21.56 24.46 16.06
CA LYS A 321 -21.05 23.07 16.13
C LYS A 321 -20.15 22.69 14.98
N ALA A 322 -19.36 21.64 15.15
CA ALA A 322 -18.63 21.00 14.06
C ALA A 322 -19.59 20.30 13.09
N MET A 323 -19.42 20.57 11.80
CA MET A 323 -20.17 19.98 10.69
C MET A 323 -19.37 18.86 9.98
N ALA A 324 -18.04 18.97 10.00
CA ALA A 324 -17.15 17.96 9.41
C ALA A 324 -15.79 17.95 10.12
N ILE A 325 -15.11 16.80 10.09
CA ILE A 325 -13.68 16.73 10.38
C ILE A 325 -12.96 17.08 9.08
N GLY A 326 -12.30 18.23 9.06
CA GLY A 326 -11.70 18.82 7.87
C GLY A 326 -10.76 17.83 7.15
N GLY A 327 -11.01 17.59 5.86
CA GLY A 327 -10.24 16.69 5.02
C GLY A 327 -10.38 15.19 5.32
N ILE A 328 -11.26 14.79 6.24
CA ILE A 328 -11.42 13.40 6.66
C ILE A 328 -12.84 12.88 6.41
N MET A 329 -13.84 13.44 7.09
CA MET A 329 -15.22 12.94 6.99
C MET A 329 -16.26 13.99 7.39
N GLY A 330 -17.38 14.05 6.66
CA GLY A 330 -18.53 14.86 6.99
C GLY A 330 -19.29 14.36 8.21
N GLY A 331 -19.99 15.28 8.88
CA GLY A 331 -20.93 14.97 9.95
C GLY A 331 -22.32 14.67 9.43
N GLU A 332 -23.04 13.78 10.11
CA GLU A 332 -24.40 13.35 9.76
C GLU A 332 -25.38 14.53 9.61
N ASN A 333 -25.24 15.54 10.47
CA ASN A 333 -26.20 16.64 10.57
C ASN A 333 -26.06 17.73 9.48
N SER A 334 -25.07 17.64 8.59
CA SER A 334 -24.79 18.64 7.55
C SER A 334 -24.81 18.09 6.14
N GLY A 335 -25.06 16.78 6.01
CA GLY A 335 -25.07 16.08 4.73
C GLY A 335 -26.30 16.40 3.87
N VAL A 336 -26.13 16.20 2.57
CA VAL A 336 -27.21 16.33 1.57
C VAL A 336 -28.23 15.21 1.73
N THR A 337 -29.50 15.58 1.81
CA THR A 337 -30.65 14.68 1.92
C THR A 337 -31.57 14.80 0.69
N PRO A 338 -32.54 13.90 0.46
CA PRO A 338 -33.51 14.04 -0.63
C PRO A 338 -34.35 15.34 -0.56
N ALA A 339 -34.44 15.98 0.61
CA ALA A 339 -35.16 17.25 0.80
C ALA A 339 -34.28 18.49 0.57
N THR A 340 -32.99 18.33 0.38
CA THR A 340 -32.05 19.44 0.18
C THR A 340 -32.33 20.17 -1.12
N THR A 341 -32.48 21.48 -1.06
CA THR A 341 -32.71 22.36 -2.21
C THR A 341 -31.59 23.36 -2.45
N ASN A 342 -30.78 23.64 -1.46
CA ASN A 342 -29.67 24.56 -1.57
C ASN A 342 -28.41 23.94 -0.95
N ILE A 343 -27.28 24.13 -1.58
CA ILE A 343 -26.01 23.53 -1.12
C ILE A 343 -24.90 24.56 -1.09
N VAL A 344 -23.94 24.31 -0.22
CA VAL A 344 -22.62 24.93 -0.27
C VAL A 344 -21.60 23.86 -0.60
N LEU A 345 -21.00 23.97 -1.79
CA LEU A 345 -19.96 23.07 -2.29
C LEU A 345 -18.60 23.54 -1.77
N GLU A 346 -17.92 22.65 -1.04
CA GLU A 346 -16.57 22.83 -0.52
C GLU A 346 -15.55 22.22 -1.48
N ALA A 347 -14.44 22.92 -1.67
CA ALA A 347 -13.19 22.37 -2.13
C ALA A 347 -12.05 23.06 -1.39
N ALA A 348 -11.15 22.29 -0.79
CA ALA A 348 -10.12 22.83 0.08
C ALA A 348 -8.80 22.08 -0.06
N TRP A 349 -7.72 22.67 0.42
CA TRP A 349 -6.45 21.99 0.61
C TRP A 349 -6.10 21.94 2.09
N PHE A 350 -5.71 20.76 2.56
CA PHE A 350 -5.33 20.53 3.96
C PHE A 350 -3.89 20.05 4.05
N ARG A 351 -3.15 20.51 5.05
CA ARG A 351 -1.77 20.06 5.31
C ARG A 351 -1.75 18.56 5.63
N PRO A 352 -0.88 17.77 4.99
CA PRO A 352 -0.82 16.32 5.14
C PRO A 352 -0.58 15.82 6.57
N GLY A 353 0.32 16.48 7.32
CA GLY A 353 0.75 16.05 8.66
C GLY A 353 -0.41 15.97 9.68
N PRO A 354 -1.12 17.08 9.92
CA PRO A 354 -2.29 17.11 10.82
C PRO A 354 -3.36 16.09 10.41
N ILE A 355 -3.74 16.03 9.13
CA ILE A 355 -4.76 15.09 8.64
C ILE A 355 -4.33 13.63 8.91
N ARG A 356 -3.08 13.29 8.66
CA ARG A 356 -2.53 11.95 8.96
C ARG A 356 -2.63 11.61 10.45
N LYS A 357 -2.31 12.58 11.33
CA LYS A 357 -2.37 12.39 12.79
C LYS A 357 -3.80 12.13 13.25
N THR A 358 -4.75 12.96 12.81
CA THR A 358 -6.18 12.83 13.15
C THR A 358 -6.79 11.57 12.59
N SER A 359 -6.60 11.26 11.30
CA SER A 359 -7.10 10.05 10.64
C SER A 359 -6.63 8.76 11.33
N ARG A 360 -5.34 8.69 11.72
CA ARG A 360 -4.79 7.54 12.45
C ARG A 360 -5.36 7.43 13.86
N ARG A 361 -5.43 8.54 14.61
CA ARG A 361 -5.95 8.56 15.98
C ARG A 361 -7.41 8.10 16.03
N LEU A 362 -8.23 8.57 15.09
CA LEU A 362 -9.65 8.26 15.02
C LEU A 362 -9.95 6.93 14.28
N ALA A 363 -8.92 6.29 13.69
CA ALA A 363 -9.07 5.13 12.83
C ALA A 363 -10.07 5.36 11.69
N LEU A 364 -9.90 6.46 10.94
CA LEU A 364 -10.73 6.91 9.82
C LEU A 364 -9.90 6.98 8.52
N PRO A 365 -9.55 5.83 7.89
CA PRO A 365 -8.79 5.79 6.64
C PRO A 365 -9.72 6.02 5.43
N THR A 366 -10.33 7.20 5.34
CA THR A 366 -11.25 7.53 4.25
C THR A 366 -10.52 7.86 2.95
N ASP A 367 -11.22 7.79 1.82
CA ASP A 367 -10.71 8.19 0.51
C ASP A 367 -10.21 9.64 0.48
N SER A 368 -10.89 10.53 1.19
CA SER A 368 -10.49 11.93 1.37
C SER A 368 -9.20 12.02 2.19
N ALA A 369 -9.16 11.38 3.36
CA ALA A 369 -7.97 11.36 4.21
C ALA A 369 -6.74 10.76 3.50
N GLN A 370 -6.93 9.72 2.69
CA GLN A 370 -5.87 9.10 1.91
C GLN A 370 -5.22 10.11 0.94
N ARG A 371 -6.00 10.92 0.26
CA ARG A 371 -5.53 11.93 -0.69
C ARG A 371 -4.80 13.07 0.02
N TYR A 372 -5.40 13.65 1.05
CA TYR A 372 -4.77 14.74 1.78
C TYR A 372 -3.52 14.32 2.56
N THR A 373 -3.47 13.11 3.11
CA THR A 373 -2.27 12.62 3.82
C THR A 373 -1.08 12.37 2.88
N ARG A 374 -1.32 12.31 1.57
CA ARG A 374 -0.31 12.16 0.52
C ARG A 374 -0.04 13.44 -0.26
N ASP A 375 -0.51 14.58 0.23
CA ASP A 375 -0.32 15.90 -0.37
C ASP A 375 -1.07 16.08 -1.71
N ALA A 376 -2.40 16.19 -1.62
CA ALA A 376 -3.25 16.47 -2.78
C ALA A 376 -2.82 17.78 -3.46
N ASP A 377 -2.97 17.84 -4.79
CA ASP A 377 -2.56 19.01 -5.58
C ASP A 377 -3.34 20.29 -5.20
N PRO A 378 -2.70 21.33 -4.67
CA PRO A 378 -3.38 22.55 -4.29
C PRO A 378 -3.97 23.33 -5.48
N ALA A 379 -3.43 23.15 -6.70
CA ALA A 379 -3.99 23.78 -7.89
C ALA A 379 -5.27 23.06 -8.38
N ALA A 380 -5.43 21.78 -8.03
CA ALA A 380 -6.63 21.01 -8.37
C ALA A 380 -7.89 21.50 -7.64
N VAL A 381 -7.77 22.24 -6.54
CA VAL A 381 -8.92 22.74 -5.76
C VAL A 381 -9.91 23.52 -6.62
N LEU A 382 -9.43 24.51 -7.38
CA LEU A 382 -10.30 25.30 -8.25
C LEU A 382 -10.78 24.53 -9.47
N LEU A 383 -9.96 23.65 -10.01
CA LEU A 383 -10.32 22.79 -11.14
C LEU A 383 -11.47 21.85 -10.75
N ALA A 384 -11.33 21.15 -9.63
CA ALA A 384 -12.34 20.22 -9.13
C ALA A 384 -13.63 20.94 -8.73
N ALA A 385 -13.53 22.10 -8.07
CA ALA A 385 -14.68 22.92 -7.74
C ALA A 385 -15.44 23.38 -8.99
N ARG A 386 -14.76 23.79 -10.07
CA ARG A 386 -15.39 24.14 -11.36
C ARG A 386 -16.07 22.94 -12.00
N ARG A 387 -15.35 21.78 -12.03
CA ARG A 387 -15.86 20.54 -12.60
C ARG A 387 -17.13 20.07 -11.90
N ALA A 388 -17.09 19.97 -10.57
CA ALA A 388 -18.24 19.57 -9.77
C ALA A 388 -19.40 20.54 -9.92
N THR A 389 -19.14 21.87 -9.91
CA THR A 389 -20.17 22.89 -10.13
C THR A 389 -20.85 22.69 -11.48
N ALA A 390 -20.11 22.51 -12.57
CA ALA A 390 -20.65 22.30 -13.92
C ALA A 390 -21.55 21.06 -13.96
N LEU A 391 -21.10 19.93 -13.41
CA LEU A 391 -21.87 18.69 -13.37
C LEU A 391 -23.13 18.80 -12.49
N ILE A 392 -23.06 19.51 -11.37
CA ILE A 392 -24.21 19.74 -10.50
C ILE A 392 -25.27 20.57 -11.23
N LEU A 393 -24.86 21.67 -11.89
CA LEU A 393 -25.79 22.49 -12.66
C LEU A 393 -26.44 21.73 -13.82
N GLU A 394 -25.69 20.84 -14.46
CA GLU A 394 -26.17 20.00 -15.57
C GLU A 394 -27.14 18.91 -15.10
N HIS A 395 -26.82 18.20 -14.01
CA HIS A 395 -27.54 16.99 -13.60
C HIS A 395 -28.46 17.14 -12.39
N ALA A 396 -28.26 18.18 -11.59
CA ALA A 396 -29.13 18.51 -10.46
C ALA A 396 -29.87 19.84 -10.67
N GLY A 397 -29.51 20.59 -11.71
CA GLY A 397 -30.05 21.94 -11.94
C GLY A 397 -29.51 22.93 -10.93
N GLY A 398 -30.30 23.98 -10.70
CA GLY A 398 -29.94 25.04 -9.77
C GLY A 398 -29.27 26.23 -10.43
N THR A 399 -28.93 27.21 -9.61
CA THR A 399 -28.27 28.45 -10.02
C THR A 399 -27.16 28.83 -9.04
N LEU A 400 -26.06 29.32 -9.57
CA LEU A 400 -24.98 29.89 -8.74
C LEU A 400 -25.47 31.16 -8.04
N VAL A 401 -25.12 31.30 -6.78
CA VAL A 401 -25.48 32.47 -5.97
C VAL A 401 -24.20 33.20 -5.56
N GLY A 402 -24.03 34.37 -6.14
CA GLY A 402 -22.84 35.18 -5.93
C GLY A 402 -21.53 34.58 -6.47
N PRO A 403 -20.40 35.21 -6.14
CA PRO A 403 -19.09 34.71 -6.51
C PRO A 403 -18.70 33.51 -5.66
N ARG A 404 -17.78 32.67 -6.15
CA ARG A 404 -17.12 31.66 -5.31
C ARG A 404 -16.30 32.36 -4.23
N VAL A 405 -16.53 31.98 -2.98
CA VAL A 405 -15.74 32.47 -1.87
C VAL A 405 -14.39 31.74 -1.84
N ILE A 406 -13.30 32.48 -1.72
CA ILE A 406 -11.94 31.96 -1.58
C ILE A 406 -11.33 32.57 -0.33
N VAL A 407 -10.92 31.73 0.60
CA VAL A 407 -10.24 32.14 1.83
C VAL A 407 -8.84 31.54 1.84
N GLY A 408 -7.85 32.39 2.12
CA GLY A 408 -6.44 32.01 2.06
C GLY A 408 -5.91 31.89 0.66
N ALA A 409 -4.84 31.12 0.51
CA ALA A 409 -4.15 30.89 -0.78
C ALA A 409 -3.58 29.49 -0.83
N PRO A 410 -3.45 28.91 -2.04
CA PRO A 410 -2.73 27.64 -2.20
C PRO A 410 -1.29 27.78 -1.70
N PRO A 411 -0.71 26.75 -1.10
CA PRO A 411 0.71 26.77 -0.78
C PRO A 411 1.51 26.97 -2.05
N ARG A 412 2.68 27.59 -1.91
CA ARG A 412 3.55 27.85 -3.05
C ARG A 412 4.02 26.54 -3.67
N THR A 413 3.81 26.39 -4.98
CA THR A 413 4.10 25.15 -5.72
C THR A 413 5.06 25.37 -6.90
N ASP A 414 5.42 26.62 -7.20
CA ASP A 414 6.31 27.00 -8.32
C ASP A 414 7.77 26.68 -7.98
N ARG A 415 8.12 25.42 -8.05
CA ARG A 415 9.49 24.95 -7.94
C ARG A 415 10.13 24.93 -9.32
N THR A 416 11.32 25.50 -9.40
CA THR A 416 12.12 25.49 -10.62
C THR A 416 13.47 24.85 -10.34
N ILE A 417 13.85 23.88 -11.17
CA ILE A 417 15.08 23.11 -11.03
C ILE A 417 15.92 23.36 -12.28
N GLU A 418 17.20 23.72 -12.09
CA GLU A 418 18.15 23.77 -13.19
C GLU A 418 18.69 22.36 -13.48
N LEU A 419 18.66 21.97 -14.76
CA LEU A 419 19.07 20.65 -15.22
C LEU A 419 19.88 20.75 -16.49
N THR A 420 20.98 20.02 -16.58
CA THR A 420 21.76 19.91 -17.81
C THR A 420 21.60 18.56 -18.48
N ALA A 421 21.64 18.50 -19.80
CA ALA A 421 21.60 17.24 -20.54
C ALA A 421 22.73 16.29 -20.13
N ASN A 422 23.91 16.83 -19.86
CA ASN A 422 25.07 16.03 -19.41
C ASN A 422 24.86 15.43 -18.03
N TYR A 423 24.14 16.10 -17.11
CA TYR A 423 23.81 15.53 -15.81
C TYR A 423 22.91 14.30 -15.98
N VAL A 424 21.89 14.39 -16.84
CA VAL A 424 20.99 13.25 -17.12
C VAL A 424 21.77 12.08 -17.72
N ARG A 425 22.59 12.35 -18.78
CA ARG A 425 23.43 11.32 -19.42
C ARG A 425 24.37 10.62 -18.44
N ALA A 426 25.06 11.43 -17.62
CA ALA A 426 26.01 10.89 -16.62
C ALA A 426 25.33 10.00 -15.57
N ARG A 427 24.08 10.29 -15.21
CA ARG A 427 23.30 9.47 -14.25
C ARG A 427 22.69 8.25 -14.90
N CYS A 428 22.22 8.34 -16.14
CA CYS A 428 21.67 7.23 -16.89
C CYS A 428 22.76 6.26 -17.39
N GLY A 429 23.97 6.76 -17.62
CA GLY A 429 25.09 5.93 -18.08
C GLY A 429 25.11 5.68 -19.60
N PHE A 430 24.30 6.38 -20.40
CA PHE A 430 24.25 6.26 -21.85
C PHE A 430 23.91 7.60 -22.52
N GLU A 431 24.20 7.68 -23.83
CA GLU A 431 23.94 8.89 -24.60
C GLU A 431 22.45 9.03 -24.93
N ILE A 432 21.93 10.23 -24.69
CA ILE A 432 20.54 10.60 -24.93
C ILE A 432 20.48 11.94 -25.62
N ASP A 433 19.63 12.07 -26.63
CA ASP A 433 19.38 13.35 -27.28
C ASP A 433 18.72 14.35 -26.31
N ALA A 434 19.18 15.60 -26.34
CA ALA A 434 18.68 16.67 -25.47
C ALA A 434 17.17 16.95 -25.68
N ASN A 435 16.69 16.89 -26.92
CA ASN A 435 15.28 17.09 -27.23
C ASN A 435 14.41 15.95 -26.67
N THR A 436 14.92 14.71 -26.70
CA THR A 436 14.24 13.55 -26.11
C THR A 436 14.04 13.76 -24.61
N ILE A 437 15.07 14.25 -23.89
CA ILE A 437 14.97 14.58 -22.46
C ILE A 437 13.91 15.65 -22.22
N ALA A 438 14.01 16.78 -22.93
CA ALA A 438 13.08 17.90 -22.77
C ALA A 438 11.64 17.54 -23.11
N ASN A 439 11.43 16.76 -24.17
CA ASN A 439 10.09 16.33 -24.60
C ASN A 439 9.47 15.34 -23.63
N THR A 440 10.26 14.52 -22.96
CA THR A 440 9.78 13.64 -21.90
C THR A 440 9.17 14.45 -20.76
N TYR A 441 9.84 15.47 -20.28
CA TYR A 441 9.30 16.34 -19.24
C TYR A 441 8.04 17.09 -19.69
N ARG A 442 8.04 17.64 -20.92
CA ARG A 442 6.86 18.34 -21.46
C ARG A 442 5.63 17.44 -21.54
N ARG A 443 5.80 16.16 -21.92
CA ARG A 443 4.72 15.17 -21.94
C ARG A 443 4.15 14.89 -20.55
N LEU A 444 4.98 14.98 -19.51
CA LEU A 444 4.56 14.85 -18.11
C LEU A 444 3.96 16.15 -17.55
N GLY A 445 3.90 17.24 -18.34
CA GLY A 445 3.32 18.53 -17.94
C GLY A 445 4.30 19.49 -17.27
N PHE A 446 5.62 19.22 -17.30
CA PHE A 446 6.62 20.18 -16.84
C PHE A 446 6.82 21.28 -17.89
N THR A 447 7.03 22.51 -17.43
CA THR A 447 7.52 23.58 -18.31
C THR A 447 9.04 23.50 -18.40
N VAL A 448 9.55 23.47 -19.62
CA VAL A 448 10.98 23.32 -19.87
C VAL A 448 11.46 24.48 -20.75
N ASP A 449 12.15 25.41 -20.13
CA ASP A 449 12.73 26.58 -20.77
C ASP A 449 14.24 26.39 -20.96
N GLU A 450 14.73 26.58 -22.18
CA GLU A 450 16.16 26.51 -22.47
C GLU A 450 16.84 27.78 -21.99
N VAL A 451 17.88 27.59 -21.16
CA VAL A 451 18.68 28.70 -20.68
C VAL A 451 19.73 29.05 -21.75
N ALA A 452 19.56 30.18 -22.39
CA ALA A 452 20.57 30.67 -23.35
C ALA A 452 21.93 30.73 -22.64
N GLN A 453 22.93 30.05 -23.19
CA GLN A 453 24.30 30.20 -22.75
C GLN A 453 24.74 31.63 -23.08
N THR A 454 24.71 32.54 -22.11
CA THR A 454 25.48 33.78 -22.22
C THR A 454 26.93 33.37 -22.31
N SER A 455 27.52 33.57 -23.50
CA SER A 455 28.94 33.40 -23.72
C SER A 455 29.70 34.23 -22.67
N ARG A 456 30.17 33.59 -21.62
CA ARG A 456 31.10 34.22 -20.69
C ARG A 456 32.36 34.54 -21.46
N PRO A 457 32.83 35.78 -21.44
CA PRO A 457 34.13 36.08 -21.96
C PRO A 457 35.16 35.20 -21.25
N GLN A 458 36.01 34.53 -22.00
CA GLN A 458 37.15 33.83 -21.43
C GLN A 458 38.09 34.86 -20.79
N SER A 459 37.89 35.13 -19.52
CA SER A 459 38.87 35.80 -18.68
C SER A 459 39.49 34.76 -17.77
N GLY A 460 40.82 34.66 -17.87
CA GLY A 460 41.69 33.64 -17.37
C GLY A 460 41.52 33.17 -15.95
N ALA A 461 42.04 31.97 -15.76
CA ALA A 461 42.42 31.33 -14.50
C ALA A 461 41.46 31.54 -13.32
N GLY A 462 40.53 30.66 -13.13
CA GLY A 462 39.67 30.62 -11.97
C GLY A 462 39.43 29.20 -11.49
N VAL A 463 39.72 28.97 -10.26
CA VAL A 463 39.52 27.82 -9.39
C VAL A 463 38.16 27.13 -9.66
N PRO A 464 38.07 25.78 -9.67
CA PRO A 464 36.81 25.07 -9.81
C PRO A 464 35.86 25.42 -8.65
N PRO A 465 34.55 25.53 -8.88
CA PRO A 465 33.61 25.85 -7.82
C PRO A 465 33.62 24.75 -6.77
N ALA A 466 33.83 25.14 -5.52
CA ALA A 466 33.77 24.30 -4.34
C ALA A 466 32.37 23.69 -4.22
N LEU A 467 32.30 22.39 -3.92
CA LEU A 467 31.09 21.70 -3.47
C LEU A 467 30.49 22.42 -2.26
N PRO A 468 29.17 22.52 -2.14
CA PRO A 468 28.53 23.13 -0.98
C PRO A 468 28.91 22.40 0.32
N PRO A 469 29.11 23.11 1.44
CA PRO A 469 29.64 22.55 2.67
C PRO A 469 28.53 21.92 3.52
N HIS A 470 28.29 20.62 3.35
CA HIS A 470 27.49 19.83 4.27
C HIS A 470 28.11 18.46 4.54
N LEU A 471 29.39 18.49 4.98
CA LEU A 471 29.99 17.40 5.75
C LEU A 471 30.88 18.03 6.83
N PRO A 472 30.79 17.61 8.09
CA PRO A 472 31.65 18.14 9.14
C PRO A 472 33.10 17.72 8.93
N PRO A 473 34.06 18.54 9.33
CA PRO A 473 35.49 18.23 9.14
C PRO A 473 35.91 17.09 10.07
N THR A 474 36.30 15.97 9.49
CA THR A 474 37.08 14.95 10.20
C THR A 474 38.53 15.43 10.23
N GLY A 475 38.93 16.03 11.34
CA GLY A 475 40.34 16.25 11.68
C GLY A 475 40.98 14.92 12.04
N ALA A 476 41.84 14.43 11.21
CA ALA A 476 42.87 13.46 11.58
C ALA A 476 44.14 13.80 10.79
N THR A 477 45.10 14.35 11.48
CA THR A 477 46.47 14.51 11.02
C THR A 477 47.07 13.12 10.79
N ALA A 478 47.43 12.83 9.55
CA ALA A 478 48.24 11.68 9.19
C ALA A 478 49.71 11.93 9.54
N PRO A 479 50.44 10.98 10.08
CA PRO A 479 51.88 11.10 10.26
C PRO A 479 52.59 10.97 8.90
N HIS A 480 53.45 11.92 8.63
CA HIS A 480 54.48 11.85 7.57
C HIS A 480 55.38 10.65 7.80
N PHE A 481 55.42 9.72 6.89
CA PHE A 481 56.52 8.78 6.72
C PHE A 481 57.29 9.22 5.50
N ASP A 482 58.47 9.72 5.77
CA ASP A 482 59.52 10.01 4.79
C ASP A 482 60.20 8.69 4.41
N VAL A 483 59.93 8.16 3.24
CA VAL A 483 60.71 7.05 2.68
C VAL A 483 61.37 7.58 1.41
N GLY A 484 62.66 7.91 1.54
CA GLY A 484 63.51 8.22 0.41
C GLY A 484 63.55 7.06 -0.59
N CYS A 485 63.12 7.26 -1.79
CA CYS A 485 63.39 6.37 -2.92
C CYS A 485 64.07 7.12 -4.03
N SER A 486 65.27 6.67 -4.36
CA SER A 486 66.16 7.16 -5.37
C SER A 486 65.54 7.14 -6.77
N MET A 487 65.77 8.19 -7.51
CA MET A 487 65.45 8.36 -8.90
C MET A 487 65.98 7.24 -9.81
N LEU A 488 65.08 6.60 -10.56
CA LEU A 488 65.38 6.02 -11.85
C LEU A 488 64.60 6.82 -12.90
N ASP A 489 65.37 7.51 -13.71
CA ASP A 489 64.92 8.33 -14.83
C ASP A 489 64.45 7.40 -15.96
N VAL A 490 63.16 7.20 -16.13
CA VAL A 490 62.59 6.52 -17.32
C VAL A 490 61.82 7.57 -18.12
N GLY A 491 62.32 7.82 -19.31
CA GLY A 491 61.85 8.82 -20.25
C GLY A 491 60.33 8.82 -20.48
N ARG A 492 59.70 9.91 -20.09
CA ARG A 492 58.30 10.20 -20.42
C ARG A 492 58.18 10.72 -21.85
N SER A 493 57.86 9.83 -22.78
CA SER A 493 57.18 10.20 -24.02
C SER A 493 55.84 9.49 -24.08
N GLY A 494 54.78 10.20 -23.73
CA GLY A 494 53.41 9.68 -23.75
C GLY A 494 52.45 10.48 -22.87
N ARG A 495 52.26 11.77 -23.14
CA ARG A 495 51.07 12.47 -22.64
C ARG A 495 49.87 11.82 -23.31
N SER A 496 49.10 11.03 -22.53
CA SER A 496 47.76 10.68 -22.95
C SER A 496 47.03 11.95 -23.41
N PRO A 497 46.39 11.97 -24.57
CA PRO A 497 45.65 13.13 -25.00
C PRO A 497 44.61 13.49 -23.93
N VAL A 498 44.67 14.75 -23.49
CA VAL A 498 43.61 15.29 -22.64
C VAL A 498 42.32 15.10 -23.42
N PRO A 499 41.32 14.40 -22.87
CA PRO A 499 40.06 14.22 -23.58
C PRO A 499 39.51 15.60 -23.96
N PRO A 500 38.97 15.76 -25.18
CA PRO A 500 38.39 17.04 -25.59
C PRO A 500 37.35 17.48 -24.55
N PRO A 501 37.23 18.79 -24.29
CA PRO A 501 36.20 19.29 -23.40
C PRO A 501 34.86 18.79 -23.88
N PRO A 502 33.99 18.32 -22.94
CA PRO A 502 32.68 17.85 -23.32
C PRO A 502 31.97 18.95 -24.13
N PRO A 503 31.17 18.56 -25.14
CA PRO A 503 30.42 19.52 -25.93
C PRO A 503 29.53 20.38 -25.01
N PRO A 504 29.24 21.64 -25.41
CA PRO A 504 28.40 22.51 -24.62
C PRO A 504 27.08 21.80 -24.33
N SER A 505 26.74 21.68 -23.05
CA SER A 505 25.54 20.96 -22.58
C SER A 505 24.37 21.91 -22.60
N THR A 506 23.26 21.50 -23.25
CA THR A 506 21.98 22.20 -23.12
C THR A 506 21.60 22.26 -21.65
N THR A 507 21.26 23.44 -21.16
CA THR A 507 20.79 23.67 -19.80
C THR A 507 19.35 24.13 -19.87
N TRP A 508 18.54 23.54 -19.03
CA TRP A 508 17.13 23.89 -18.88
C TRP A 508 16.80 24.39 -17.48
N ARG A 509 15.81 25.29 -17.45
CA ARG A 509 15.05 25.61 -16.26
C ARG A 509 13.75 24.84 -16.34
N VAL A 510 13.59 23.83 -15.47
CA VAL A 510 12.44 22.94 -15.44
C VAL A 510 11.52 23.38 -14.31
N THR A 511 10.32 23.87 -14.65
CA THR A 511 9.29 24.19 -13.65
C THR A 511 8.45 22.97 -13.38
N VAL A 512 8.42 22.57 -12.09
CA VAL A 512 7.71 21.38 -11.60
C VAL A 512 6.23 21.71 -11.47
N PRO A 513 5.33 20.88 -12.03
CA PRO A 513 3.90 21.09 -11.88
C PRO A 513 3.43 20.86 -10.43
N SER A 514 2.37 21.55 -10.01
CA SER A 514 1.85 21.55 -8.62
C SER A 514 1.47 20.17 -8.09
N TYR A 515 1.06 19.25 -8.96
CA TYR A 515 0.68 17.89 -8.59
C TYR A 515 1.88 16.95 -8.32
N ARG A 516 3.12 17.41 -8.51
CA ARG A 516 4.36 16.65 -8.23
C ARG A 516 5.09 17.25 -7.03
N SER A 517 4.51 17.03 -5.85
CA SER A 517 5.08 17.52 -4.59
C SER A 517 6.37 16.79 -4.18
N ASP A 518 6.66 15.65 -4.80
CA ASP A 518 7.80 14.78 -4.56
C ASP A 518 9.10 15.21 -5.28
N ILE A 519 9.01 16.08 -6.27
CA ILE A 519 10.15 16.49 -7.08
C ILE A 519 10.75 17.81 -6.57
N ASP A 520 11.98 17.76 -6.04
CA ASP A 520 12.67 18.92 -5.49
C ASP A 520 14.15 19.02 -5.90
N ARG A 521 14.73 17.98 -6.53
CA ARG A 521 16.15 17.89 -6.89
C ARG A 521 16.34 17.48 -8.35
N PRO A 522 17.51 17.78 -8.95
CA PRO A 522 17.82 17.33 -10.31
C PRO A 522 17.76 15.80 -10.50
N ILE A 523 18.06 15.04 -9.44
CA ILE A 523 18.00 13.56 -9.51
C ILE A 523 16.57 13.05 -9.62
N ASP A 524 15.60 13.74 -9.02
CA ASP A 524 14.20 13.36 -9.11
C ASP A 524 13.69 13.55 -10.56
N LEU A 525 14.22 14.53 -11.27
CA LEU A 525 13.98 14.70 -12.71
C LEU A 525 14.61 13.57 -13.54
N VAL A 526 15.79 13.07 -13.14
CA VAL A 526 16.37 11.89 -13.80
C VAL A 526 15.50 10.67 -13.62
N GLU A 527 14.93 10.45 -12.43
CA GLU A 527 13.97 9.37 -12.18
C GLU A 527 12.76 9.48 -13.11
N GLU A 528 12.17 10.67 -13.24
CA GLU A 528 11.05 10.91 -14.15
C GLU A 528 11.40 10.62 -15.62
N PHE A 529 12.61 10.98 -16.04
CA PHE A 529 13.07 10.66 -17.36
C PHE A 529 13.19 9.14 -17.56
N VAL A 530 13.86 8.43 -16.65
CA VAL A 530 14.13 7.00 -16.77
C VAL A 530 12.84 6.17 -16.74
N ARG A 531 11.88 6.50 -15.86
CA ARG A 531 10.62 5.75 -15.78
C ARG A 531 9.76 5.89 -17.03
N ILE A 532 9.83 7.02 -17.77
CA ILE A 532 9.11 7.23 -19.03
C ILE A 532 9.90 6.70 -20.24
N HIS A 533 11.21 6.85 -20.23
CA HIS A 533 12.09 6.35 -21.29
C HIS A 533 12.17 4.83 -21.30
N GLY A 534 12.03 4.22 -20.12
CA GLY A 534 12.13 2.78 -19.88
C GLY A 534 13.56 2.35 -19.58
N THR A 535 13.69 1.28 -18.79
CA THR A 535 14.98 0.73 -18.36
C THR A 535 15.56 -0.30 -19.35
N THR A 536 14.75 -0.78 -20.28
CA THR A 536 15.16 -1.80 -21.27
C THR A 536 16.25 -1.33 -22.24
N THR A 537 16.37 0.00 -22.41
CA THR A 537 17.37 0.62 -23.28
C THR A 537 18.72 0.82 -22.57
N ILE A 538 18.79 0.61 -21.27
CA ILE A 538 20.02 0.75 -20.48
C ILE A 538 20.96 -0.39 -20.82
N PRO A 539 22.18 -0.14 -21.34
CA PRO A 539 23.09 -1.21 -21.71
C PRO A 539 23.57 -1.96 -20.47
N SER A 540 23.58 -3.28 -20.54
CA SER A 540 24.21 -4.10 -19.52
C SER A 540 25.73 -3.94 -19.57
N ALA A 541 26.32 -3.56 -18.45
CA ALA A 541 27.78 -3.56 -18.30
C ALA A 541 28.19 -4.75 -17.44
N PRO A 542 29.25 -5.50 -17.80
CA PRO A 542 29.79 -6.53 -16.94
C PRO A 542 30.33 -5.87 -15.66
N ILE A 543 30.14 -6.55 -14.54
CA ILE A 543 30.77 -6.14 -13.28
C ILE A 543 32.28 -6.22 -13.49
N PRO A 544 33.04 -5.12 -13.30
CA PRO A 544 34.49 -5.18 -13.45
C PRO A 544 35.05 -6.21 -12.46
N ALA A 545 35.89 -7.11 -12.97
CA ALA A 545 36.59 -8.03 -12.10
C ALA A 545 37.45 -7.22 -11.12
N PRO A 546 37.46 -7.57 -9.81
CA PRO A 546 38.35 -6.91 -8.86
C PRO A 546 39.82 -7.07 -9.33
N ALA A 547 40.59 -6.01 -9.18
CA ALA A 547 42.02 -6.09 -9.47
C ALA A 547 42.67 -7.13 -8.54
N PRO A 548 43.75 -7.81 -8.98
CA PRO A 548 44.40 -8.86 -8.17
C PRO A 548 44.84 -8.43 -6.78
N GLY A 549 44.97 -7.13 -6.51
CA GLY A 549 45.25 -6.59 -5.18
C GLY A 549 44.05 -6.26 -4.32
N ASP A 550 42.86 -6.24 -4.90
CA ASP A 550 41.61 -5.89 -4.17
C ASP A 550 40.98 -7.09 -3.45
N ILE A 551 41.55 -8.28 -3.65
CA ILE A 551 41.05 -9.55 -3.05
C ILE A 551 41.47 -9.70 -1.58
N GLU A 552 42.35 -8.85 -1.07
CA GLU A 552 42.85 -8.91 0.31
C GLU A 552 41.82 -8.52 1.42
N ASN A 553 40.66 -8.06 1.05
CA ASN A 553 39.58 -7.69 1.97
C ASN A 553 38.45 -8.74 2.05
N ASP A 554 38.79 -10.02 2.15
CA ASP A 554 37.80 -11.01 2.63
C ASP A 554 37.41 -10.60 4.05
N ASP A 555 36.14 -10.26 4.28
CA ASP A 555 35.63 -9.97 5.63
C ASP A 555 35.99 -11.15 6.56
N PRO A 556 36.84 -10.93 7.58
CA PRO A 556 37.26 -12.00 8.47
C PRO A 556 36.04 -12.69 9.13
N LEU A 557 34.99 -11.92 9.43
CA LEU A 557 33.76 -12.46 10.04
C LEU A 557 33.02 -13.36 9.05
N ALA A 558 32.86 -12.98 7.80
CA ALA A 558 32.23 -13.79 6.76
C ALA A 558 33.00 -15.08 6.51
N THR A 559 34.34 -15.01 6.45
CA THR A 559 35.21 -16.18 6.32
C THR A 559 35.11 -17.10 7.53
N TYR A 560 35.11 -16.55 8.73
CA TYR A 560 34.91 -17.33 9.94
C TYR A 560 33.56 -18.01 9.98
N THR A 561 32.48 -17.28 9.64
CA THR A 561 31.12 -17.81 9.60
C THR A 561 31.00 -19.00 8.66
N ARG A 562 31.54 -18.90 7.42
CA ARG A 562 31.56 -20.03 6.47
C ARG A 562 32.30 -21.25 7.03
N ARG A 563 33.45 -21.06 7.66
CA ARG A 563 34.25 -22.16 8.23
C ARG A 563 33.55 -22.78 9.44
N ALA A 564 32.94 -21.98 10.32
CA ALA A 564 32.19 -22.45 11.48
C ALA A 564 30.93 -23.24 11.04
N THR A 565 30.18 -22.73 10.06
CA THR A 565 29.03 -23.44 9.47
C THR A 565 29.46 -24.78 8.88
N ALA A 566 30.51 -24.80 8.06
CA ALA A 566 31.01 -26.04 7.44
C ALA A 566 31.48 -27.05 8.51
N HIS A 567 32.13 -26.57 9.58
CA HIS A 567 32.57 -27.42 10.69
C HIS A 567 31.37 -28.04 11.45
N LEU A 568 30.38 -27.23 11.83
CA LEU A 568 29.21 -27.69 12.55
C LEU A 568 28.34 -28.65 11.74
N THR A 569 28.07 -28.31 10.47
CA THR A 569 27.31 -29.19 9.58
C THR A 569 28.02 -30.50 9.32
N GLY A 570 29.37 -30.49 9.16
CA GLY A 570 30.21 -31.68 9.09
C GLY A 570 30.13 -32.57 10.32
N GLN A 571 29.78 -32.01 11.48
CA GLN A 571 29.57 -32.77 12.74
C GLN A 571 28.10 -33.19 12.94
N GLY A 572 27.23 -32.98 11.94
CA GLY A 572 25.84 -33.40 11.95
C GLY A 572 24.89 -32.44 12.66
N PHE A 573 25.27 -31.17 12.78
CA PHE A 573 24.35 -30.12 13.21
C PHE A 573 23.50 -29.62 12.05
N ALA A 574 22.23 -29.31 12.33
CA ALA A 574 21.36 -28.58 11.43
C ALA A 574 21.37 -27.08 11.81
N GLU A 575 21.51 -26.23 10.80
CA GLU A 575 21.47 -24.79 10.97
C GLU A 575 20.03 -24.32 11.16
N CYS A 576 19.84 -23.41 12.10
CA CYS A 576 18.56 -22.73 12.38
C CYS A 576 18.70 -21.25 12.11
N VAL A 577 17.60 -20.63 11.72
CA VAL A 577 17.46 -19.18 11.61
C VAL A 577 16.15 -18.79 12.27
N HIS A 578 16.25 -18.04 13.37
CA HIS A 578 15.11 -17.58 14.13
C HIS A 578 14.94 -16.07 14.00
N TYR A 579 13.73 -15.59 14.29
CA TYR A 579 13.48 -14.15 14.37
C TYR A 579 14.37 -13.47 15.40
N THR A 580 14.79 -12.24 15.12
CA THR A 580 15.53 -11.38 16.05
C THR A 580 14.65 -10.93 17.22
N LEU A 581 13.32 -10.99 17.04
CA LEU A 581 12.32 -10.66 18.04
C LEU A 581 11.87 -11.91 18.78
N CYS A 582 11.61 -11.77 20.09
CA CYS A 582 11.23 -12.86 20.96
C CYS A 582 10.29 -12.39 22.08
N ASP A 583 9.79 -13.33 22.87
CA ASP A 583 8.95 -13.07 24.04
C ASP A 583 9.77 -12.52 25.20
N GLY A 584 9.31 -11.45 25.82
CA GLY A 584 9.96 -10.86 26.99
C GLY A 584 9.93 -11.77 28.22
N ARG A 585 8.99 -12.70 28.32
CA ARG A 585 8.90 -13.68 29.39
C ARG A 585 10.11 -14.61 29.39
N ASP A 586 10.58 -15.02 28.22
CA ASP A 586 11.77 -15.86 28.08
C ASP A 586 13.03 -15.10 28.47
N ILE A 587 13.11 -13.82 28.10
CA ILE A 587 14.24 -12.96 28.53
C ILE A 587 14.21 -12.79 30.05
N ALA A 588 13.07 -12.49 30.63
CA ALA A 588 12.91 -12.28 32.04
C ALA A 588 13.26 -13.55 32.84
N ALA A 589 12.86 -14.73 32.34
CA ALA A 589 13.18 -16.01 32.98
C ALA A 589 14.68 -16.35 32.96
N HIS A 590 15.39 -16.01 31.87
CA HIS A 590 16.78 -16.38 31.69
C HIS A 590 17.79 -15.29 32.07
N TYR A 591 17.41 -14.01 31.97
CA TYR A 591 18.29 -12.85 32.11
C TYR A 591 17.82 -11.82 33.15
N GLY A 592 16.64 -12.05 33.76
CA GLY A 592 15.99 -11.15 34.70
C GLY A 592 15.18 -10.02 34.07
N GLN A 593 14.21 -9.51 34.83
CA GLN A 593 13.26 -8.49 34.37
C GLN A 593 13.94 -7.18 33.87
N PRO A 594 14.98 -6.64 34.52
CA PRO A 594 15.64 -5.42 34.03
C PRO A 594 16.23 -5.58 32.62
N THR A 595 16.67 -6.77 32.24
CA THR A 595 17.19 -7.06 30.91
C THR A 595 16.02 -7.10 29.89
N ALA A 596 14.88 -7.69 30.27
CA ALA A 596 13.69 -7.71 29.44
C ALA A 596 13.19 -6.28 29.20
N ASP A 597 13.09 -5.46 30.24
CA ASP A 597 12.62 -4.07 30.11
C ASP A 597 13.53 -3.23 29.20
N ALA A 598 14.86 -3.43 29.28
CA ALA A 598 15.84 -2.73 28.44
C ALA A 598 15.78 -3.13 26.95
N LEU A 599 15.21 -4.29 26.64
CA LEU A 599 15.13 -4.85 25.28
C LEU A 599 13.72 -4.77 24.68
N ALA A 600 12.77 -4.17 25.41
CA ALA A 600 11.38 -4.03 24.97
C ALA A 600 11.24 -3.07 23.78
N LEU A 601 10.41 -3.45 22.81
CA LEU A 601 10.04 -2.59 21.70
C LEU A 601 8.95 -1.59 22.13
N ALA A 602 9.04 -0.36 21.62
CA ALA A 602 8.03 0.68 21.90
C ALA A 602 6.66 0.36 21.30
N ASN A 603 6.62 -0.33 20.16
CA ASN A 603 5.41 -0.64 19.39
C ASN A 603 5.46 -2.04 18.78
N PRO A 604 5.39 -3.11 19.59
CA PRO A 604 5.47 -4.47 19.10
C PRO A 604 4.25 -4.84 18.24
N LEU A 605 4.45 -5.72 17.26
CA LEU A 605 3.36 -6.26 16.45
C LEU A 605 2.47 -7.23 17.23
N THR A 606 3.11 -8.09 18.04
CA THR A 606 2.43 -9.03 18.95
C THR A 606 3.18 -9.08 20.29
N SER A 607 2.55 -9.61 21.32
CA SER A 607 3.19 -9.77 22.64
C SER A 607 4.37 -10.74 22.61
N GLU A 608 4.29 -11.77 21.76
CA GLU A 608 5.32 -12.81 21.62
C GLU A 608 6.57 -12.30 20.89
N LEU A 609 6.44 -11.20 20.11
CA LEU A 609 7.52 -10.57 19.38
C LEU A 609 7.84 -9.17 19.92
N GLY A 610 7.67 -8.99 21.23
CA GLY A 610 7.76 -7.69 21.89
C GLY A 610 9.16 -7.25 22.26
N HIS A 611 10.20 -8.06 22.10
CA HIS A 611 11.55 -7.79 22.59
C HIS A 611 12.62 -8.21 21.60
N ILE A 612 13.79 -7.58 21.68
CA ILE A 612 14.96 -7.96 20.89
C ILE A 612 15.75 -9.02 21.65
N ARG A 613 16.13 -10.12 20.98
CA ARG A 613 16.80 -11.26 21.59
C ARG A 613 18.21 -10.97 22.13
N PRO A 614 18.53 -11.26 23.40
CA PRO A 614 19.89 -11.17 23.96
C PRO A 614 20.74 -12.43 23.71
N SER A 615 20.14 -13.51 23.23
CA SER A 615 20.76 -14.81 23.00
C SER A 615 20.04 -15.60 21.90
N LEU A 616 20.75 -16.56 21.31
CA LEU A 616 20.16 -17.50 20.32
C LEU A 616 19.63 -18.78 21.01
N ILE A 617 19.95 -19.01 22.26
CA ILE A 617 19.62 -20.26 22.97
C ILE A 617 18.11 -20.50 23.11
N PRO A 618 17.27 -19.54 23.50
CA PRO A 618 15.82 -19.78 23.62
C PRO A 618 15.22 -20.29 22.32
N GLY A 619 15.50 -19.62 21.19
CA GLY A 619 15.00 -20.07 19.89
C GLY A 619 15.47 -21.47 19.49
N LEU A 620 16.73 -21.82 19.79
CA LEU A 620 17.25 -23.17 19.54
C LEU A 620 16.57 -24.22 20.43
N LEU A 621 16.23 -23.89 21.67
CA LEU A 621 15.50 -24.78 22.57
C LEU A 621 14.05 -24.99 22.11
N ASP A 622 13.39 -23.93 21.66
CA ASP A 622 12.04 -23.99 21.10
C ASP A 622 12.01 -24.83 19.82
N ALA A 623 12.99 -24.63 18.94
CA ALA A 623 13.12 -25.45 17.74
C ALA A 623 13.38 -26.91 18.06
N LEU A 624 14.21 -27.20 19.06
CA LEU A 624 14.46 -28.56 19.51
C LEU A 624 13.18 -29.21 20.09
N ALA A 625 12.46 -28.48 20.96
CA ALA A 625 11.21 -28.95 21.55
C ALA A 625 10.15 -29.23 20.49
N LEU A 626 9.98 -28.34 19.51
CA LEU A 626 9.06 -28.52 18.39
C LEU A 626 9.40 -29.75 17.54
N ASN A 627 10.68 -29.94 17.25
CA ASN A 627 11.13 -31.11 16.49
C ASN A 627 10.92 -32.41 17.25
N LEU A 628 11.17 -32.43 18.57
CA LEU A 628 10.90 -33.60 19.42
C LEU A 628 9.40 -33.91 19.47
N ALA A 629 8.55 -32.92 19.61
CA ALA A 629 7.09 -33.09 19.60
C ALA A 629 6.58 -33.61 18.24
N ALA A 630 7.22 -33.22 17.15
CA ALA A 630 6.91 -33.70 15.81
C ALA A 630 7.59 -35.06 15.45
N HIS A 631 8.28 -35.69 16.41
CA HIS A 631 9.07 -36.92 16.21
C HIS A 631 10.16 -36.79 15.13
N ASN A 632 10.66 -35.58 14.87
CA ASN A 632 11.76 -35.35 13.97
C ASN A 632 13.10 -35.71 14.60
N ALA A 633 14.08 -36.05 13.74
CA ALA A 633 15.37 -36.55 14.14
C ALA A 633 16.46 -35.52 14.49
N PRO A 634 16.42 -34.21 14.16
CA PRO A 634 17.55 -33.35 14.44
C PRO A 634 17.71 -33.16 15.95
N ARG A 635 18.85 -33.61 16.47
CA ARG A 635 19.20 -33.56 17.89
C ARG A 635 20.40 -32.67 18.17
N ARG A 636 20.92 -32.06 17.13
CA ARG A 636 22.01 -31.09 17.13
C ARG A 636 21.62 -29.93 16.26
N LEU A 637 21.40 -28.79 16.89
CA LEU A 637 20.99 -27.56 16.22
C LEU A 637 21.99 -26.45 16.53
N PHE A 638 22.24 -25.56 15.60
CA PHE A 638 23.04 -24.38 15.81
C PHE A 638 22.47 -23.18 15.06
N GLU A 639 22.85 -22.01 15.49
CA GLU A 639 22.55 -20.75 14.82
C GLU A 639 23.74 -19.81 14.94
N ILE A 640 24.03 -19.10 13.87
CA ILE A 640 24.96 -17.97 13.84
C ILE A 640 24.12 -16.74 13.50
N GLY A 641 24.04 -15.79 14.44
CA GLY A 641 23.14 -14.66 14.30
C GLY A 641 23.46 -13.50 15.21
N ARG A 642 22.71 -12.42 15.03
CA ARG A 642 22.87 -11.23 15.84
C ARG A 642 22.10 -11.35 17.15
N VAL A 643 22.71 -10.86 18.22
CA VAL A 643 22.12 -10.74 19.56
C VAL A 643 22.36 -9.34 20.10
N PHE A 644 21.50 -8.89 21.01
CA PHE A 644 21.51 -7.53 21.52
C PHE A 644 21.64 -7.58 23.06
N ARG A 645 22.58 -6.83 23.60
CA ARG A 645 22.83 -6.80 25.05
C ARG A 645 22.90 -5.37 25.56
N PRO A 646 22.19 -5.04 26.65
CA PRO A 646 22.34 -3.76 27.29
C PRO A 646 23.75 -3.67 27.91
N ALA A 647 24.41 -2.55 27.68
CA ALA A 647 25.70 -2.27 28.27
C ALA A 647 25.54 -1.45 29.58
N PRO A 648 26.54 -1.43 30.48
CA PRO A 648 26.47 -0.67 31.74
C PRO A 648 26.24 0.83 31.56
N ASP A 649 26.59 1.38 30.39
CA ASP A 649 26.38 2.78 30.02
C ASP A 649 24.96 3.06 29.45
N GLY A 650 24.07 2.05 29.47
CA GLY A 650 22.71 2.12 28.93
C GLY A 650 22.65 2.00 27.44
N ALA A 651 23.79 1.84 26.73
CA ALA A 651 23.77 1.63 25.28
C ALA A 651 23.39 0.17 24.95
N LEU A 652 22.74 -0.02 23.80
CA LEU A 652 22.48 -1.34 23.27
C LEU A 652 23.63 -1.77 22.37
N ARG A 653 24.25 -2.93 22.68
CA ARG A 653 25.33 -3.51 21.88
C ARG A 653 24.82 -4.65 21.03
N GLU A 654 25.04 -4.55 19.75
CA GLU A 654 24.80 -5.60 18.76
C GLU A 654 26.06 -6.47 18.63
N LEU A 655 25.90 -7.79 18.72
CA LEU A 655 26.99 -8.76 18.66
C LEU A 655 26.61 -9.91 17.75
N THR A 656 27.55 -10.42 16.96
CA THR A 656 27.38 -11.71 16.28
C THR A 656 27.74 -12.83 17.26
N ALA A 657 26.83 -13.78 17.42
CA ALA A 657 26.98 -14.91 18.33
C ALA A 657 26.83 -16.23 17.57
N ILE A 658 27.51 -17.26 18.07
CA ILE A 658 27.27 -18.65 17.67
C ILE A 658 26.72 -19.36 18.89
N SER A 659 25.61 -20.07 18.71
CA SER A 659 25.08 -20.95 19.75
C SER A 659 24.67 -22.28 19.14
N PHE A 660 24.74 -23.32 19.97
CA PHE A 660 24.32 -24.66 19.58
C PHE A 660 23.67 -25.40 20.74
N VAL A 661 22.82 -26.34 20.43
CA VAL A 661 22.20 -27.26 21.41
C VAL A 661 22.42 -28.70 20.95
N ILE A 662 22.62 -29.60 21.91
CA ILE A 662 22.82 -31.02 21.68
C ILE A 662 21.90 -31.78 22.63
N LEU A 663 21.07 -32.65 22.10
CA LEU A 663 20.31 -33.58 22.90
C LEU A 663 21.20 -34.75 23.34
N ALA A 664 21.25 -35.02 24.65
CA ALA A 664 22.15 -35.99 25.25
C ALA A 664 21.86 -37.45 24.84
N GLU A 665 20.65 -37.73 24.44
CA GLU A 665 20.24 -39.09 24.03
C GLU A 665 20.85 -39.49 22.67
N PRO A 666 21.25 -40.79 22.52
CA PRO A 666 21.78 -41.28 21.25
C PRO A 666 20.72 -41.24 20.17
N THR A 667 21.08 -40.67 19.03
CA THR A 667 20.17 -40.38 17.88
C THR A 667 19.79 -41.61 17.09
N ILE A 668 20.60 -42.65 17.09
CA ILE A 668 20.46 -43.81 16.22
C ILE A 668 20.70 -45.06 17.10
N ARG A 669 19.74 -45.99 17.09
CA ARG A 669 19.97 -47.33 17.59
C ARG A 669 20.99 -48.01 16.66
N THR A 670 22.23 -48.02 17.07
CA THR A 670 23.31 -48.75 16.38
C THR A 670 23.71 -49.95 17.25
N TRP A 671 24.24 -50.97 16.62
CA TRP A 671 24.84 -52.09 17.34
C TRP A 671 26.02 -51.70 18.20
N LEU A 672 26.65 -50.56 17.96
CA LEU A 672 27.68 -49.94 18.77
C LEU A 672 27.01 -49.11 19.88
N LYS A 673 27.26 -49.42 21.14
CA LYS A 673 26.93 -48.54 22.28
C LYS A 673 27.76 -47.28 22.14
N ARG A 674 27.08 -46.14 21.81
CA ARG A 674 27.70 -44.82 21.90
C ARG A 674 27.26 -44.18 23.20
N ASP A 675 28.21 -43.58 23.90
CA ASP A 675 27.94 -42.80 25.09
C ASP A 675 27.05 -41.59 24.70
N PRO A 676 26.10 -41.21 25.58
CA PRO A 676 25.30 -40.02 25.36
C PRO A 676 26.20 -38.77 25.29
N ALA A 677 25.81 -37.77 24.47
CA ALA A 677 26.53 -36.51 24.43
C ALA A 677 26.52 -35.85 25.83
N ASP A 678 27.67 -35.41 26.28
CA ASP A 678 27.90 -34.80 27.59
C ASP A 678 28.54 -33.40 27.48
N PHE A 679 28.87 -32.82 28.62
CA PHE A 679 29.59 -31.57 28.70
C PHE A 679 30.90 -31.56 27.88
N TYR A 680 31.64 -32.67 27.85
CA TYR A 680 32.92 -32.71 27.13
C TYR A 680 32.76 -32.65 25.62
N HIS A 681 31.65 -33.16 25.08
CA HIS A 681 31.30 -33.00 23.68
C HIS A 681 31.04 -31.54 23.34
N ALA A 682 30.21 -30.84 24.15
CA ALA A 682 29.94 -29.42 23.95
C ALA A 682 31.22 -28.57 24.09
N LYS A 683 32.07 -28.89 25.09
CA LYS A 683 33.36 -28.23 25.31
C LYS A 683 34.29 -28.41 24.10
N LYS A 684 34.37 -29.60 23.53
CA LYS A 684 35.15 -29.88 22.31
C LYS A 684 34.73 -29.00 21.16
N ILE A 685 33.42 -28.90 20.88
CA ILE A 685 32.86 -28.06 19.80
C ILE A 685 33.21 -26.60 20.02
N ALA A 686 33.06 -26.09 21.26
CA ALA A 686 33.42 -24.72 21.59
C ALA A 686 34.91 -24.44 21.35
N LEU A 687 35.79 -25.39 21.72
CA LEU A 687 37.21 -25.29 21.46
C LEU A 687 37.55 -25.30 19.96
N ASP A 688 36.86 -26.12 19.17
CA ASP A 688 37.05 -26.17 17.72
C ASP A 688 36.67 -24.83 17.09
N LEU A 689 35.52 -24.27 17.48
CA LEU A 689 35.08 -22.95 17.02
C LEU A 689 36.07 -21.84 17.41
N ALA A 690 36.61 -21.87 18.63
CA ALA A 690 37.63 -20.94 19.08
C ALA A 690 38.92 -21.08 18.25
N THR A 691 39.34 -22.31 17.96
CA THR A 691 40.51 -22.59 17.11
C THR A 691 40.32 -22.04 15.70
N LEU A 692 39.14 -22.21 15.13
CA LEU A 692 38.79 -21.62 13.80
C LEU A 692 38.88 -20.09 13.82
N ALA A 693 38.63 -19.43 14.96
CA ALA A 693 38.76 -18.01 15.16
C ALA A 693 40.20 -17.56 15.54
N ASN A 694 41.17 -18.45 15.48
CA ASN A 694 42.56 -18.22 15.94
C ASN A 694 42.67 -17.81 17.43
N VAL A 695 41.70 -18.18 18.25
CA VAL A 695 41.73 -17.95 19.68
C VAL A 695 42.34 -19.20 20.35
N GLN A 696 43.55 -19.08 20.88
CA GLN A 696 44.30 -20.22 21.50
C GLN A 696 44.68 -19.95 22.93
N GLY A 697 44.83 -21.04 23.72
CA GLY A 697 45.49 -21.07 24.99
C GLY A 697 44.81 -20.32 26.14
N PRO A 698 45.55 -19.54 26.93
CA PRO A 698 45.05 -18.96 28.18
C PRO A 698 43.94 -17.89 28.03
N ARG A 699 43.60 -17.52 26.78
CA ARG A 699 42.48 -16.62 26.51
C ARG A 699 41.10 -17.28 26.62
N LEU A 700 41.02 -18.61 26.76
CA LEU A 700 39.78 -19.37 26.90
C LEU A 700 39.60 -19.75 28.37
N GLN A 701 38.60 -19.17 29.01
CA GLN A 701 38.19 -19.56 30.35
C GLN A 701 36.82 -20.23 30.28
N PHE A 702 36.71 -21.40 30.86
CA PHE A 702 35.46 -22.15 30.96
C PHE A 702 34.94 -21.99 32.39
N HIS A 703 33.78 -21.38 32.51
CA HIS A 703 33.04 -21.26 33.78
C HIS A 703 31.89 -22.25 33.79
N LEU A 704 31.80 -23.09 34.79
CA LEU A 704 30.61 -23.91 35.04
C LEU A 704 29.61 -23.03 35.82
N ILE A 705 28.47 -22.72 35.19
CA ILE A 705 27.39 -22.04 35.88
C ILE A 705 26.57 -23.11 36.59
N THR A 706 26.82 -23.29 37.88
CA THR A 706 26.13 -24.28 38.73
C THR A 706 24.81 -23.77 39.29
N ASP A 707 24.64 -22.45 39.36
CA ASP A 707 23.48 -21.78 39.93
C ASP A 707 22.65 -21.09 38.84
N ALA A 708 21.78 -21.87 38.16
CA ALA A 708 20.59 -21.29 37.60
C ALA A 708 19.72 -20.84 38.80
N PRO A 709 19.23 -19.59 38.87
CA PRO A 709 18.36 -19.16 39.95
C PRO A 709 17.17 -20.13 39.98
N ALA A 710 17.01 -20.81 41.14
CA ALA A 710 15.89 -21.67 41.39
C ALA A 710 14.62 -20.81 41.32
N THR A 711 13.94 -20.85 40.18
CA THR A 711 12.60 -20.29 40.07
C THR A 711 11.70 -21.09 40.99
N THR A 712 11.27 -20.48 42.10
CA THR A 712 10.21 -20.96 42.97
C THR A 712 8.91 -20.92 42.18
N ALA A 713 8.67 -21.94 41.36
CA ALA A 713 7.37 -22.23 40.78
C ALA A 713 6.51 -22.94 41.85
N LYS A 714 5.58 -22.22 42.42
CA LYS A 714 4.48 -22.79 43.17
C LYS A 714 3.54 -23.54 42.23
N SER A 715 3.41 -24.84 42.50
CA SER A 715 2.25 -25.75 42.25
C SER A 715 1.83 -25.97 40.78
N SER A 716 2.49 -26.94 40.17
CA SER A 716 1.92 -27.96 39.27
C SER A 716 2.81 -29.18 39.32
N PRO A 717 2.30 -30.43 39.23
CA PRO A 717 3.14 -31.61 39.34
C PRO A 717 4.24 -31.60 38.29
N PRO A 718 5.46 -31.96 38.59
CA PRO A 718 6.58 -31.85 37.67
C PRO A 718 6.41 -32.80 36.49
N PRO A 719 6.67 -32.33 35.25
CA PRO A 719 6.96 -33.26 34.18
C PRO A 719 8.26 -34.03 34.49
N PRO A 720 8.48 -35.18 33.89
CA PRO A 720 9.70 -35.96 34.14
C PRO A 720 10.94 -35.11 33.94
N PRO A 721 12.02 -35.38 34.71
CA PRO A 721 13.16 -34.46 34.79
C PRO A 721 13.77 -34.19 33.41
N PRO A 722 14.01 -32.92 33.04
CA PRO A 722 14.64 -32.61 31.78
C PRO A 722 16.06 -33.17 31.78
N ALA A 723 16.43 -33.78 30.67
CA ALA A 723 17.83 -34.19 30.45
C ALA A 723 18.76 -32.96 30.65
N ARG A 724 19.76 -33.11 31.47
CA ARG A 724 20.71 -32.05 31.86
C ARG A 724 21.36 -31.42 30.61
N CYS A 725 21.05 -30.18 30.32
CA CYS A 725 21.74 -29.39 29.33
C CYS A 725 22.99 -28.74 29.92
N ALA A 726 24.16 -28.92 29.27
CA ALA A 726 25.38 -28.18 29.59
C ALA A 726 25.41 -26.91 28.73
N LEU A 727 25.39 -25.76 29.38
CA LEU A 727 25.48 -24.43 28.71
C LEU A 727 26.92 -23.90 28.82
N ALA A 728 27.55 -23.57 27.70
CA ALA A 728 28.77 -22.79 27.68
C ALA A 728 28.50 -21.50 26.91
N THR A 729 28.43 -20.37 27.59
CA THR A 729 28.28 -19.04 26.97
C THR A 729 29.41 -18.12 27.41
N GLN A 730 30.28 -17.74 26.47
CA GLN A 730 31.11 -16.52 26.63
C GLN A 730 31.26 -15.81 25.29
N PRO A 731 31.18 -14.46 25.24
CA PRO A 731 31.46 -13.72 24.04
C PRO A 731 32.97 -13.79 23.71
N LEU A 732 33.30 -14.21 22.48
CA LEU A 732 34.62 -14.07 21.92
C LEU A 732 34.91 -12.58 21.75
N ARG A 733 35.73 -12.00 22.65
CA ARG A 733 36.30 -10.67 22.43
C ARG A 733 37.52 -10.82 21.52
N ALA A 734 37.42 -10.31 20.31
CA ALA A 734 38.57 -9.92 19.54
C ALA A 734 39.05 -8.57 20.11
N ASP A 735 40.15 -8.59 20.87
CA ASP A 735 40.86 -7.39 21.29
C ASP A 735 41.57 -6.78 20.07
N HIS A 736 40.84 -6.00 19.29
CA HIS A 736 41.43 -4.96 18.48
C HIS A 736 41.52 -3.72 19.38
N GLY A 737 42.74 -3.20 19.55
CA GLY A 737 43.03 -2.05 20.38
C GLY A 737 42.11 -0.86 20.10
N PRO A 738 41.94 0.04 21.06
CA PRO A 738 40.83 1.01 21.04
C PRO A 738 41.02 2.03 19.95
N ARG A 739 40.15 2.00 18.94
CA ARG A 739 39.85 3.20 18.17
C ARG A 739 38.79 4.00 18.95
N PRO A 740 38.99 5.29 19.19
CA PRO A 740 38.01 6.09 19.93
C PRO A 740 36.69 6.21 19.18
N PRO A 741 35.55 6.21 19.89
CA PRO A 741 34.25 6.32 19.27
C PRO A 741 34.03 7.74 18.78
N SER A 742 33.57 7.87 17.53
CA SER A 742 33.01 9.08 16.99
C SER A 742 31.72 9.45 17.74
N ARG A 743 31.75 10.59 18.42
CA ARG A 743 30.59 11.19 19.12
C ARG A 743 29.59 11.73 18.10
N THR A 744 28.49 11.09 17.96
CA THR A 744 27.26 11.71 17.43
C THR A 744 26.45 12.23 18.60
N HIS A 745 26.39 13.55 18.77
CA HIS A 745 25.54 14.22 19.74
C HIS A 745 24.08 14.17 19.27
N LEU A 746 23.29 13.30 19.87
CA LEU A 746 21.83 13.49 19.95
C LEU A 746 21.52 14.14 21.31
N ARG A 747 21.09 15.39 21.29
CA ARG A 747 20.62 16.11 22.49
C ARG A 747 19.31 15.49 22.99
N PRO A 748 19.20 15.18 24.29
CA PRO A 748 17.91 14.80 24.87
C PRO A 748 17.09 16.05 25.16
N HIS A 749 15.85 16.07 24.71
CA HIS A 749 14.85 17.02 25.13
C HIS A 749 14.52 16.80 26.62
N ARG A 750 14.78 17.79 27.45
CA ARG A 750 14.31 17.87 28.83
C ARG A 750 12.77 17.86 28.86
N ARG A 751 12.18 16.85 29.47
CA ARG A 751 10.80 16.92 29.96
C ARG A 751 10.80 17.63 31.30
N GLN A 752 10.02 18.67 31.39
CA GLN A 752 9.70 19.36 32.64
C GLN A 752 8.75 18.49 33.46
N ASP A 753 9.12 18.33 34.74
CA ASP A 753 8.29 17.72 35.78
C ASP A 753 7.04 18.53 36.02
N ARG A 754 5.88 17.85 36.04
CA ARG A 754 4.68 18.35 36.72
C ARG A 754 4.15 17.26 37.65
N PRO A 755 3.64 17.65 38.85
CA PRO A 755 3.38 16.76 39.97
C PRO A 755 2.08 15.97 39.78
N ARG A 756 2.09 14.73 40.31
CA ARG A 756 0.91 13.84 40.40
C ARG A 756 -0.05 14.31 41.50
N PRO A 757 -1.38 14.28 41.30
CA PRO A 757 -2.32 14.26 42.37
C PRO A 757 -2.60 12.85 42.89
N ARG A 758 -2.86 12.80 44.21
CA ARG A 758 -3.10 11.58 45.00
C ARG A 758 -4.52 11.04 44.84
N HIS A 759 -4.64 9.74 44.88
CA HIS A 759 -5.70 8.84 45.39
C HIS A 759 -7.17 9.11 45.10
N GLN A 760 -7.81 8.23 44.36
CA GLN A 760 -9.13 7.67 44.72
C GLN A 760 -9.25 6.20 44.28
N LYS A 761 -9.92 5.40 45.14
CA LYS A 761 -10.07 3.95 45.10
C LYS A 761 -11.03 3.50 43.99
N PRO A 762 -10.86 2.30 43.41
CA PRO A 762 -11.79 1.78 42.43
C PRO A 762 -13.01 1.10 43.05
N HIS A 763 -14.19 1.40 42.48
CA HIS A 763 -15.43 0.67 42.70
C HIS A 763 -15.46 -0.58 41.80
N HIS A 764 -15.79 -1.72 42.40
CA HIS A 764 -16.08 -2.99 41.74
C HIS A 764 -17.29 -2.84 40.81
N TYR A 765 -17.13 -3.16 39.52
CA TYR A 765 -18.21 -3.53 38.60
C TYR A 765 -18.06 -4.96 38.15
N CYS A 766 -19.05 -5.77 38.51
CA CYS A 766 -19.23 -7.16 38.11
C CYS A 766 -19.57 -7.19 36.61
N ARG A 767 -18.70 -7.75 35.75
CA ARG A 767 -19.03 -8.06 34.36
C ARG A 767 -19.58 -9.46 34.27
N ARG A 768 -20.85 -9.56 33.85
CA ARG A 768 -21.47 -10.80 33.38
C ARG A 768 -20.90 -11.13 32.00
N THR A 769 -20.35 -12.32 31.86
CA THR A 769 -19.99 -12.96 30.60
C THR A 769 -21.23 -13.47 29.88
N PRO A 770 -21.39 -13.32 28.57
CA PRO A 770 -22.41 -14.00 27.79
C PRO A 770 -21.99 -15.46 27.50
N PRO A 771 -22.97 -16.38 27.31
CA PRO A 771 -22.72 -17.82 27.15
C PRO A 771 -22.21 -18.15 25.76
N HIS A 772 -21.27 -19.10 25.70
CA HIS A 772 -20.76 -19.71 24.48
C HIS A 772 -21.82 -20.52 23.75
N PRO A 773 -21.84 -20.53 22.41
CA PRO A 773 -22.66 -21.49 21.66
C PRO A 773 -21.99 -22.88 21.64
N PRO A 774 -22.77 -23.95 21.46
CA PRO A 774 -22.33 -25.33 21.62
C PRO A 774 -21.44 -25.80 20.46
N SER A 775 -20.41 -26.53 20.82
CA SER A 775 -19.46 -27.20 19.91
C SER A 775 -20.18 -28.31 19.11
N LEU A 776 -20.16 -28.17 17.80
CA LEU A 776 -20.51 -29.22 16.83
C LEU A 776 -19.34 -30.21 16.71
N CYS A 777 -19.56 -31.39 17.26
CA CYS A 777 -18.69 -32.56 17.13
C CYS A 777 -18.84 -33.16 15.72
N HIS A 778 -17.90 -32.85 14.78
CA HIS A 778 -17.84 -33.55 13.50
C HIS A 778 -16.97 -34.80 13.62
N ARG A 779 -17.64 -35.96 13.57
CA ARG A 779 -17.01 -37.28 13.34
C ARG A 779 -16.28 -37.23 12.00
N ARG A 780 -14.95 -37.34 12.03
CA ARG A 780 -14.14 -37.66 10.83
C ARG A 780 -14.30 -39.14 10.49
N GLN A 781 -14.93 -39.41 9.39
CA GLN A 781 -14.83 -40.71 8.72
C GLN A 781 -13.44 -40.83 8.07
N THR A 782 -12.69 -41.83 8.48
CA THR A 782 -11.43 -42.25 7.90
C THR A 782 -11.69 -42.90 6.54
N ARG A 783 -11.22 -42.32 5.46
CA ARG A 783 -11.08 -43.00 4.17
C ARG A 783 -9.70 -43.66 4.11
N PRO A 784 -9.56 -44.88 3.57
CA PRO A 784 -8.28 -45.55 3.42
C PRO A 784 -7.47 -44.90 2.30
N LEU A 785 -6.17 -44.75 2.53
CA LEU A 785 -5.17 -44.30 1.55
C LEU A 785 -4.96 -45.35 0.46
N PRO A 786 -4.80 -44.97 -0.81
CA PRO A 786 -4.44 -45.92 -1.88
C PRO A 786 -2.96 -46.30 -1.77
N THR A 787 -2.72 -47.57 -2.03
CA THR A 787 -1.45 -48.28 -2.03
C THR A 787 -0.44 -47.67 -3.02
N LEU A 788 0.74 -47.30 -2.56
CA LEU A 788 1.85 -46.84 -3.37
C LEU A 788 2.40 -47.99 -4.23
N GLN A 789 2.20 -47.91 -5.53
CA GLN A 789 2.93 -48.73 -6.49
C GLN A 789 4.37 -48.24 -6.64
N ARG A 790 5.32 -49.17 -6.53
CA ARG A 790 6.74 -48.96 -6.79
C ARG A 790 6.94 -48.55 -8.26
N ILE A 791 7.51 -47.37 -8.51
CA ILE A 791 8.00 -46.98 -9.84
C ILE A 791 9.49 -47.25 -9.87
N SER A 792 9.88 -48.14 -10.82
CA SER A 792 11.25 -48.47 -11.18
C SER A 792 11.87 -47.34 -12.03
N PRO A 793 13.15 -47.02 -11.89
CA PRO A 793 13.78 -45.94 -12.64
C PRO A 793 14.23 -46.45 -14.04
N HIS A 794 13.56 -46.02 -15.09
CA HIS A 794 14.11 -46.08 -16.45
C HIS A 794 14.46 -44.68 -16.92
N HIS A 795 15.76 -44.46 -17.12
CA HIS A 795 16.30 -43.31 -17.87
C HIS A 795 16.09 -43.49 -19.36
N PRO A 796 15.66 -42.50 -20.12
CA PRO A 796 15.97 -42.41 -21.54
C PRO A 796 17.08 -41.38 -21.78
N ARG A 797 18.08 -41.81 -22.52
CA ARG A 797 19.17 -40.99 -23.10
C ARG A 797 18.62 -40.07 -24.20
N PRO A 798 19.19 -38.87 -24.41
CA PRO A 798 18.79 -38.00 -25.52
C PRO A 798 19.40 -38.47 -26.83
N ARG A 799 18.61 -38.45 -27.92
CA ARG A 799 19.07 -38.66 -29.31
C ARG A 799 19.39 -37.30 -29.95
N PRO A 800 20.40 -37.27 -30.89
CA PRO A 800 20.86 -36.01 -31.46
C PRO A 800 19.97 -35.54 -32.60
N HIS A 801 19.87 -34.21 -32.74
CA HIS A 801 19.26 -33.53 -33.88
C HIS A 801 19.99 -33.84 -35.20
N ARG A 802 19.27 -34.31 -36.18
CA ARG A 802 19.65 -34.26 -37.59
C ARG A 802 19.03 -33.01 -38.22
N ARG A 803 19.91 -32.22 -38.84
CA ARG A 803 19.54 -31.18 -39.81
C ARG A 803 19.00 -31.90 -41.08
N CYS A 804 17.94 -31.38 -41.67
CA CYS A 804 17.64 -31.53 -43.08
C CYS A 804 17.36 -30.16 -43.66
N CYS A 805 18.15 -29.89 -44.70
CA CYS A 805 17.99 -28.81 -45.63
C CYS A 805 16.95 -29.18 -46.70
N ASP A 806 16.36 -28.10 -47.23
CA ASP A 806 16.08 -27.88 -48.64
C ASP A 806 14.73 -28.27 -49.28
N THR A 807 14.37 -27.23 -50.00
CA THR A 807 13.70 -27.11 -51.32
C THR A 807 12.16 -27.07 -51.27
N GLY A 808 11.57 -25.92 -51.54
CA GLY A 808 11.34 -25.46 -52.88
C GLY A 808 9.95 -25.74 -53.36
N GLY A 809 9.21 -24.72 -53.74
CA GLY A 809 8.18 -24.93 -54.74
C GLY A 809 6.80 -24.34 -54.48
N ARG A 810 6.60 -23.14 -54.93
CA ARG A 810 5.54 -22.54 -55.75
C ARG A 810 4.10 -23.05 -55.69
N ASN A 811 3.25 -22.05 -55.63
CA ASN A 811 1.94 -21.88 -56.32
C ASN A 811 0.71 -22.64 -55.78
N ARG A 812 -0.20 -21.99 -55.14
CA ARG A 812 -1.40 -21.20 -55.63
C ARG A 812 -2.05 -20.50 -54.51
#